data_35a79de5766380409365ebfc2fdd261d
#
_entry.id   35a79de5766380409365ebfc2fdd261d
#
_cell.length_a   1.000
_cell.length_b   1.000
_cell.length_c   1.000
_cell.angle_alpha   90.00
_cell.angle_beta   90.00
_cell.angle_gamma   90.00
#
_symmetry.space_group_name_H-M   'P 1'
#
loop_
_entity.id
_entity.type
_entity.pdbx_description
1 polymer ?
#
loop_
_entity_poly.entity_id
_entity_poly.type
_entity_poly.pdbx_seq_one_letter_code
_entity_poly.pdbx_strand_id
1 'polypeptide(L)'
;METKGSLTENITFEEFKVEILKDYKTAVTSRECSLLGRREVLTGKAKFGIFGGGKELPQIAWAKAFKNGDFRSGYYRDQTFMMAIGKLSIEEFFAGLYAHTNINFDPMSAGRQMGGHFVTHSLDENFNWKDLTKQKNSSADISPTAAQMPRLLGLAQASKVYKNIKDFDSTKFSVNGNEVAWGTIGNASTSEGIFFETINAAGVLQVPMVISVWDDDYGISVHAKHQTTKENISKILKGFQRDEKDQGYEILNVKGWDYAELMSCYEKAGQIARLEHVPVLIHVEELTQPQGHSTSGSHERYKNAERLQWEKKNDCNLKFREWILLNNIASEEELFDLEKQIKTEVKAGKTKAWNDFIKPIKANSNKAIFYMRAAAGQSVHKSLIESEISKLEAIKEPIKKDVLEISRGVLKYLVHDSSNEKMELIRWIDQYSQTEQQKFSSLLYSESSQRADIIKGVPPTYSNDSEFVDGRIIIRDNFDQIFSKYPEALIFGQDSGAIGDVNQGLEGLQEKYGSTRVADAGIREATIIGQGIGMAMRGLRPIAEIQYLDYLMYALQIISDDLATLHYRTLGKQKAPMIIRTRGHRLEGIWHSGSQMGGILNLVRGIYVLVPRNMTKAAGFYNTLLKSDQAALVVECLNGYRLKEKKPNNMGDFKTAIGVVESVKNGSDITIISYGSTLRLVEQAVRELLEVDIDCEIIDVQSLIPFDLNNDIVKSLQKTNRLLIVDEDVPGGASAYILTEILKQDGAYENLDSAPQLLTAQPHRPAYGSDGDYFSKPSKNDIFEKVYDIFHEVDPKSYPKLR
;
A
#
# COMPACT_ATOMS: atom_id res chain seq x y z
N MET A 1 -25.92 40.76 -0.71
CA MET A 1 -26.52 39.48 -0.30
C MET A 1 -26.11 39.28 1.15
N GLU A 2 -27.15 39.26 2.00
CA GLU A 2 -26.98 39.24 3.45
C GLU A 2 -26.22 38.03 3.96
N THR A 3 -25.13 38.29 4.66
CA THR A 3 -24.46 37.32 5.48
C THR A 3 -25.37 36.90 6.63
N LYS A 4 -25.99 35.74 6.51
CA LYS A 4 -26.59 35.07 7.65
C LYS A 4 -25.44 34.70 8.59
N GLY A 5 -25.34 35.46 9.68
CA GLY A 5 -24.43 35.20 10.78
C GLY A 5 -24.64 33.78 11.30
N SER A 6 -23.56 33.11 11.66
CA SER A 6 -23.59 31.88 12.43
C SER A 6 -24.38 32.17 13.72
N LEU A 7 -25.45 31.44 13.91
CA LEU A 7 -26.06 31.30 15.23
C LEU A 7 -24.99 30.62 16.12
N THR A 8 -24.29 31.42 16.91
CA THR A 8 -23.62 30.92 18.10
C THR A 8 -24.75 30.48 19.01
N GLU A 9 -25.07 29.20 19.06
CA GLU A 9 -25.86 28.63 20.13
C GLU A 9 -25.14 29.01 21.42
N ASN A 10 -25.78 29.79 22.25
CA ASN A 10 -25.28 30.16 23.58
C ASN A 10 -25.29 28.88 24.42
N ILE A 11 -24.18 28.15 24.45
CA ILE A 11 -24.02 27.00 25.33
C ILE A 11 -23.99 27.51 26.78
N THR A 12 -24.64 26.80 27.69
CA THR A 12 -24.59 27.08 29.12
C THR A 12 -23.19 26.77 29.67
N PHE A 13 -22.85 27.37 30.82
CA PHE A 13 -21.57 27.03 31.47
C PHE A 13 -21.48 25.54 31.82
N GLU A 14 -22.55 24.89 32.19
CA GLU A 14 -22.57 23.45 32.50
C GLU A 14 -22.30 22.62 31.24
N GLU A 15 -22.89 22.93 30.11
CA GLU A 15 -22.59 22.26 28.82
C GLU A 15 -21.14 22.46 28.41
N PHE A 16 -20.61 23.67 28.58
CA PHE A 16 -19.22 23.97 28.34
C PHE A 16 -18.30 23.17 29.28
N LYS A 17 -18.59 23.13 30.59
CA LYS A 17 -17.86 22.31 31.56
C LYS A 17 -17.82 20.84 31.16
N VAL A 18 -18.97 20.27 30.79
CA VAL A 18 -19.06 18.87 30.34
C VAL A 18 -18.16 18.60 29.15
N GLU A 19 -18.15 19.45 28.13
CA GLU A 19 -17.30 19.28 26.95
C GLU A 19 -15.80 19.38 27.29
N ILE A 20 -15.41 20.34 28.14
CA ILE A 20 -14.02 20.50 28.61
C ILE A 20 -13.56 19.28 29.41
N LEU A 21 -14.38 18.78 30.33
CA LEU A 21 -14.03 17.61 31.14
C LEU A 21 -13.97 16.33 30.28
N LYS A 22 -14.78 16.23 29.25
CA LYS A 22 -14.70 15.14 28.26
C LYS A 22 -13.37 15.19 27.46
N ASP A 23 -12.94 16.36 27.05
CA ASP A 23 -11.67 16.56 26.37
C ASP A 23 -10.51 16.21 27.32
N TYR A 24 -10.56 16.67 28.57
CA TYR A 24 -9.59 16.32 29.60
C TYR A 24 -9.55 14.82 29.87
N LYS A 25 -10.72 14.17 30.01
CA LYS A 25 -10.83 12.72 30.16
C LYS A 25 -10.11 12.01 28.99
N THR A 26 -10.34 12.44 27.76
CA THR A 26 -9.71 11.84 26.56
C THR A 26 -8.19 12.01 26.58
N ALA A 27 -7.70 13.20 26.92
CA ALA A 27 -6.26 13.49 27.00
C ALA A 27 -5.56 12.61 28.05
N VAL A 28 -6.14 12.54 29.27
CA VAL A 28 -5.58 11.72 30.36
C VAL A 28 -5.69 10.23 30.04
N THR A 29 -6.80 9.75 29.46
CA THR A 29 -6.96 8.34 29.03
C THR A 29 -5.88 7.94 28.04
N SER A 30 -5.64 8.74 27.01
CA SER A 30 -4.59 8.49 26.03
C SER A 30 -3.20 8.43 26.66
N ARG A 31 -2.90 9.36 27.59
CA ARG A 31 -1.65 9.37 28.34
C ARG A 31 -1.48 8.11 29.19
N GLU A 32 -2.48 7.71 29.95
CA GLU A 32 -2.45 6.50 30.78
C GLU A 32 -2.30 5.23 29.93
N CYS A 33 -2.95 5.16 28.76
CA CYS A 33 -2.74 4.08 27.81
C CYS A 33 -1.27 4.03 27.33
N SER A 34 -0.65 5.17 27.03
CA SER A 34 0.76 5.26 26.64
C SER A 34 1.70 4.77 27.76
N LEU A 35 1.46 5.22 29.00
CA LEU A 35 2.27 4.83 30.16
C LEU A 35 2.17 3.33 30.47
N LEU A 36 0.96 2.79 30.45
CA LEU A 36 0.72 1.38 30.70
C LEU A 36 1.20 0.50 29.52
N GLY A 37 0.99 0.94 28.28
CA GLY A 37 1.49 0.29 27.09
C GLY A 37 3.01 0.16 27.08
N ARG A 38 3.73 1.22 27.45
CA ARG A 38 5.20 1.16 27.64
C ARG A 38 5.60 0.09 28.67
N ARG A 39 4.87 -0.03 29.77
CA ARG A 39 5.13 -1.05 30.79
C ARG A 39 4.92 -2.46 30.24
N GLU A 40 3.85 -2.70 29.47
CA GLU A 40 3.58 -4.01 28.85
C GLU A 40 4.71 -4.44 27.89
N VAL A 41 5.31 -3.49 27.17
CA VAL A 41 6.50 -3.77 26.33
C VAL A 41 7.72 -4.09 27.18
N LEU A 42 8.01 -3.28 28.21
CA LEU A 42 9.18 -3.49 29.08
C LEU A 42 9.09 -4.80 29.88
N THR A 43 7.89 -5.29 30.14
CA THR A 43 7.66 -6.59 30.80
C THR A 43 7.57 -7.76 29.82
N GLY A 44 7.75 -7.54 28.52
CA GLY A 44 7.84 -8.57 27.48
C GLY A 44 6.51 -9.09 26.95
N LYS A 45 5.36 -8.55 27.40
CA LYS A 45 4.03 -8.93 26.89
C LYS A 45 3.77 -8.40 25.48
N ALA A 46 4.33 -7.25 25.14
CA ALA A 46 4.34 -6.71 23.79
C ALA A 46 5.78 -6.55 23.30
N LYS A 47 5.97 -6.52 21.96
CA LYS A 47 7.33 -6.52 21.38
C LYS A 47 7.89 -5.12 21.17
N PHE A 48 7.04 -4.17 20.82
CA PHE A 48 7.43 -2.80 20.53
C PHE A 48 6.28 -1.84 20.83
N GLY A 49 6.59 -0.62 21.23
CA GLY A 49 5.61 0.43 21.46
C GLY A 49 6.14 1.79 21.05
N ILE A 50 5.29 2.54 20.38
CA ILE A 50 5.48 3.93 20.00
C ILE A 50 4.17 4.65 20.30
N PHE A 51 4.23 5.72 21.09
CA PHE A 51 3.04 6.31 21.68
C PHE A 51 2.95 7.81 21.45
N GLY A 52 1.73 8.35 21.50
CA GLY A 52 1.42 9.75 21.23
C GLY A 52 1.54 10.71 22.42
N GLY A 53 2.07 10.26 23.58
CA GLY A 53 2.17 11.09 24.76
C GLY A 53 2.94 12.39 24.54
N GLY A 54 2.41 13.52 25.07
CA GLY A 54 2.93 14.88 24.88
C GLY A 54 2.33 15.63 23.72
N LYS A 55 1.37 15.03 23.00
CA LYS A 55 0.71 15.59 21.81
C LYS A 55 -0.81 15.49 21.88
N GLU A 56 -1.37 15.39 23.08
CA GLU A 56 -2.79 15.13 23.29
C GLU A 56 -3.67 16.32 22.88
N LEU A 57 -3.31 17.55 23.29
CA LEU A 57 -4.17 18.72 23.06
C LEU A 57 -4.36 19.08 21.59
N PRO A 58 -3.31 19.17 20.75
CA PRO A 58 -3.52 19.45 19.33
C PRO A 58 -4.36 18.37 18.63
N GLN A 59 -4.30 17.10 19.10
CA GLN A 59 -5.14 16.04 18.56
C GLN A 59 -6.62 16.18 18.96
N ILE A 60 -6.90 16.70 20.15
CA ILE A 60 -8.27 17.01 20.56
C ILE A 60 -8.83 18.18 19.76
N ALA A 61 -8.06 19.26 19.61
CA ALA A 61 -8.45 20.40 18.80
C ALA A 61 -8.74 20.00 17.35
N TRP A 62 -7.86 19.17 16.80
CA TRP A 62 -8.08 18.60 15.48
C TRP A 62 -9.37 17.76 15.40
N ALA A 63 -9.63 16.91 16.39
CA ALA A 63 -10.83 16.06 16.43
C ALA A 63 -12.15 16.87 16.45
N LYS A 64 -12.14 18.06 17.08
CA LYS A 64 -13.29 19.00 17.08
C LYS A 64 -13.52 19.63 15.69
N ALA A 65 -12.45 19.98 14.96
CA ALA A 65 -12.53 20.55 13.62
C ALA A 65 -12.84 19.51 12.54
N PHE A 66 -12.61 18.24 12.81
CA PHE A 66 -12.76 17.12 11.88
C PHE A 66 -14.24 16.70 11.75
N LYS A 67 -14.78 16.75 10.54
CA LYS A 67 -16.19 16.48 10.25
C LYS A 67 -16.39 15.08 9.64
N ASN A 68 -17.64 14.62 9.62
CA ASN A 68 -17.99 13.43 8.83
C ASN A 68 -17.69 13.70 7.34
N GLY A 69 -17.18 12.69 6.65
CA GLY A 69 -16.68 12.80 5.28
C GLY A 69 -15.21 13.16 5.17
N ASP A 70 -14.64 13.87 6.15
CA ASP A 70 -13.21 14.19 6.16
C ASP A 70 -12.34 12.94 6.25
N PHE A 71 -11.10 13.05 5.77
CA PHE A 71 -10.11 11.98 5.78
C PHE A 71 -8.87 12.37 6.57
N ARG A 72 -8.41 11.45 7.40
CA ARG A 72 -7.09 11.49 8.02
C ARG A 72 -6.08 10.71 7.18
N SER A 73 -4.89 11.27 6.93
CA SER A 73 -3.67 10.57 6.54
C SER A 73 -2.55 10.99 7.49
N GLY A 74 -2.43 10.28 8.59
CA GLY A 74 -1.56 10.62 9.69
C GLY A 74 -0.48 9.58 9.94
N TYR A 75 0.02 9.52 11.17
CA TYR A 75 1.06 8.61 11.56
C TYR A 75 0.85 8.06 12.99
N TYR A 76 1.70 7.19 13.43
CA TYR A 76 1.58 6.35 14.62
C TYR A 76 1.38 7.11 15.97
N ARG A 77 1.47 8.43 16.04
CA ARG A 77 1.22 9.18 17.28
C ARG A 77 -0.19 9.72 17.42
N ASP A 78 -1.07 9.46 16.45
CA ASP A 78 -2.43 10.02 16.40
C ASP A 78 -3.45 9.28 17.28
N GLN A 79 -2.98 8.54 18.29
CA GLN A 79 -3.87 7.74 19.14
C GLN A 79 -4.93 8.57 19.88
N THR A 80 -4.59 9.77 20.36
CA THR A 80 -5.54 10.65 21.06
C THR A 80 -6.63 11.12 20.12
N PHE A 81 -6.27 11.46 18.88
CA PHE A 81 -7.24 11.82 17.84
C PHE A 81 -8.22 10.66 17.57
N MET A 82 -7.71 9.44 17.40
CA MET A 82 -8.55 8.27 17.14
C MET A 82 -9.51 7.98 18.32
N MET A 83 -9.05 8.15 19.55
CA MET A 83 -9.89 8.06 20.74
C MET A 83 -10.95 9.17 20.76
N ALA A 84 -10.56 10.42 20.49
CA ALA A 84 -11.44 11.59 20.51
C ALA A 84 -12.56 11.50 19.47
N ILE A 85 -12.29 10.92 18.30
CA ILE A 85 -13.30 10.69 17.25
C ILE A 85 -14.12 9.39 17.45
N GLY A 86 -13.87 8.63 18.56
CA GLY A 86 -14.57 7.39 18.89
C GLY A 86 -14.24 6.21 17.96
N LYS A 87 -13.01 6.16 17.43
CA LYS A 87 -12.52 5.10 16.53
C LYS A 87 -11.41 4.26 17.14
N LEU A 88 -11.11 4.47 18.41
CA LEU A 88 -10.16 3.67 19.18
C LEU A 88 -10.59 3.64 20.66
N SER A 89 -10.96 2.49 21.15
CA SER A 89 -11.19 2.25 22.57
C SER A 89 -9.91 1.86 23.33
N ILE A 90 -9.97 1.80 24.65
CA ILE A 90 -8.85 1.33 25.48
C ILE A 90 -8.52 -0.14 25.14
N GLU A 91 -9.55 -0.98 25.02
CA GLU A 91 -9.38 -2.41 24.71
C GLU A 91 -8.74 -2.61 23.33
N GLU A 92 -9.19 -1.89 22.31
CA GLU A 92 -8.63 -1.97 20.95
C GLU A 92 -7.17 -1.48 20.91
N PHE A 93 -6.84 -0.42 21.66
CA PHE A 93 -5.46 0.04 21.80
C PHE A 93 -4.53 -1.08 22.31
N PHE A 94 -4.93 -1.77 23.38
CA PHE A 94 -4.13 -2.87 23.93
C PHE A 94 -4.20 -4.13 23.05
N ALA A 95 -5.32 -4.43 22.43
CA ALA A 95 -5.42 -5.56 21.47
C ALA A 95 -4.46 -5.38 20.29
N GLY A 96 -4.36 -4.18 19.72
CA GLY A 96 -3.36 -3.83 18.71
C GLY A 96 -1.93 -3.97 19.23
N LEU A 97 -1.66 -3.55 20.48
CA LEU A 97 -0.34 -3.68 21.10
C LEU A 97 0.08 -5.15 21.29
N TYR A 98 -0.88 -6.04 21.59
CA TYR A 98 -0.67 -7.49 21.71
C TYR A 98 -0.72 -8.23 20.37
N ALA A 99 -0.95 -7.55 19.26
CA ALA A 99 -1.12 -8.12 17.92
C ALA A 99 -2.25 -9.17 17.85
N HIS A 100 -3.44 -8.81 18.34
CA HIS A 100 -4.62 -9.68 18.36
C HIS A 100 -5.10 -9.97 16.93
N THR A 101 -5.18 -11.24 16.52
CA THR A 101 -5.44 -11.65 15.12
C THR A 101 -6.91 -11.65 14.70
N ASN A 102 -7.80 -11.10 15.50
CA ASN A 102 -9.22 -10.98 15.16
C ASN A 102 -9.60 -9.51 15.02
N ILE A 103 -10.19 -9.16 13.85
CA ILE A 103 -10.59 -7.80 13.47
C ILE A 103 -11.61 -7.16 14.42
N ASN A 104 -12.38 -7.97 15.17
CA ASN A 104 -13.33 -7.48 16.15
C ASN A 104 -12.67 -6.99 17.44
N PHE A 105 -11.41 -7.33 17.68
CA PHE A 105 -10.63 -6.88 18.85
C PHE A 105 -9.55 -5.87 18.44
N ASP A 106 -8.83 -6.14 17.36
CA ASP A 106 -7.93 -5.18 16.71
C ASP A 106 -8.50 -4.78 15.34
N PRO A 107 -9.37 -3.75 15.29
CA PRO A 107 -9.97 -3.31 14.03
C PRO A 107 -8.98 -2.61 13.10
N MET A 108 -7.77 -2.31 13.57
CA MET A 108 -6.76 -1.59 12.79
C MET A 108 -6.06 -2.52 11.79
N SER A 109 -5.63 -3.70 12.25
CA SER A 109 -4.84 -4.59 11.39
C SER A 109 -5.03 -6.09 11.69
N ALA A 110 -5.78 -6.45 12.72
CA ALA A 110 -5.85 -7.82 13.23
C ALA A 110 -4.46 -8.44 13.43
N GLY A 111 -3.56 -7.67 14.04
CA GLY A 111 -2.20 -8.08 14.37
C GLY A 111 -1.21 -8.09 13.21
N ARG A 112 -1.55 -7.56 12.03
CA ARG A 112 -0.65 -7.51 10.86
C ARG A 112 0.34 -6.34 10.89
N GLN A 113 0.04 -5.31 11.66
CA GLN A 113 0.93 -4.16 11.91
C GLN A 113 1.25 -4.06 13.39
N MET A 114 2.31 -3.36 13.73
CA MET A 114 2.59 -3.02 15.11
C MET A 114 1.57 -1.99 15.63
N GLY A 115 1.29 -1.99 16.94
CA GLY A 115 0.38 -1.03 17.56
C GLY A 115 0.77 0.42 17.27
N GLY A 116 -0.24 1.29 17.17
CA GLY A 116 -0.08 2.70 16.80
C GLY A 116 -0.30 2.99 15.31
N HIS A 117 -0.63 2.00 14.47
CA HIS A 117 -1.04 2.20 13.07
C HIS A 117 -2.55 2.14 12.97
N PHE A 118 -3.15 3.25 12.60
CA PHE A 118 -4.60 3.44 12.65
C PHE A 118 -5.25 3.39 11.27
N VAL A 119 -6.52 2.98 11.23
CA VAL A 119 -7.34 2.90 10.03
C VAL A 119 -8.83 2.95 10.40
N THR A 120 -9.68 3.39 9.49
CA THR A 120 -11.13 3.14 9.53
C THR A 120 -11.56 2.30 8.34
N HIS A 121 -12.60 1.49 8.52
CA HIS A 121 -13.08 0.60 7.47
C HIS A 121 -13.91 1.38 6.45
N SER A 122 -13.42 1.49 5.22
CA SER A 122 -14.13 2.10 4.09
C SER A 122 -15.03 1.10 3.36
N LEU A 123 -14.82 -0.19 3.59
CA LEU A 123 -15.58 -1.29 2.97
C LEU A 123 -16.36 -2.07 4.01
N ASP A 124 -17.49 -2.63 3.57
CA ASP A 124 -18.27 -3.60 4.33
C ASP A 124 -17.64 -5.01 4.30
N GLU A 125 -18.36 -6.01 4.82
CA GLU A 125 -17.89 -7.41 4.84
C GLU A 125 -17.85 -8.06 3.46
N ASN A 126 -18.61 -7.51 2.50
CA ASN A 126 -18.67 -7.97 1.11
C ASN A 126 -17.76 -7.14 0.18
N PHE A 127 -16.84 -6.36 0.74
CA PHE A 127 -15.91 -5.46 0.02
C PHE A 127 -16.58 -4.33 -0.77
N ASN A 128 -17.86 -3.99 -0.48
CA ASN A 128 -18.54 -2.85 -1.07
C ASN A 128 -18.22 -1.56 -0.30
N TRP A 129 -18.24 -0.44 -1.02
CA TRP A 129 -18.06 0.87 -0.41
C TRP A 129 -19.17 1.19 0.57
N LYS A 130 -18.80 1.57 1.78
CA LYS A 130 -19.67 2.23 2.75
C LYS A 130 -19.98 3.66 2.31
N ASP A 131 -20.91 4.31 2.97
CA ASP A 131 -21.14 5.73 2.81
C ASP A 131 -20.08 6.50 3.61
N LEU A 132 -19.02 6.94 2.91
CA LEU A 132 -17.88 7.63 3.51
C LEU A 132 -18.24 9.05 3.98
N THR A 133 -19.34 9.62 3.49
CA THR A 133 -19.81 10.96 3.89
C THR A 133 -20.42 10.98 5.28
N LYS A 134 -20.84 9.82 5.82
CA LYS A 134 -21.51 9.68 7.11
C LYS A 134 -20.56 9.23 8.24
N GLN A 135 -19.29 9.04 7.95
CA GLN A 135 -18.31 8.63 8.95
C GLN A 135 -17.08 9.52 8.94
N LYS A 136 -16.36 9.54 10.05
CA LYS A 136 -15.02 10.09 10.15
C LYS A 136 -14.04 9.06 9.60
N ASN A 137 -13.27 9.42 8.56
CA ASN A 137 -12.44 8.46 7.82
C ASN A 137 -10.96 8.61 8.17
N SER A 138 -10.26 7.50 8.25
CA SER A 138 -8.81 7.45 8.36
C SER A 138 -8.25 6.47 7.34
N SER A 139 -7.37 6.95 6.46
CA SER A 139 -6.57 6.05 5.62
C SER A 139 -5.60 5.25 6.50
N ALA A 140 -5.25 4.04 6.08
CA ALA A 140 -4.38 3.16 6.84
C ALA A 140 -2.96 3.73 6.97
N ASP A 141 -2.46 3.83 8.20
CA ASP A 141 -1.11 4.31 8.46
C ASP A 141 -0.03 3.41 7.85
N ILE A 142 1.12 4.02 7.59
CA ILE A 142 2.36 3.37 7.18
C ILE A 142 3.51 3.89 8.03
N SER A 143 4.54 3.08 8.22
CA SER A 143 5.70 3.43 9.05
C SER A 143 6.76 4.29 8.37
N PRO A 144 7.03 4.17 7.05
CA PRO A 144 8.06 5.00 6.41
C PRO A 144 7.80 6.48 6.59
N THR A 145 8.84 7.18 6.99
CA THR A 145 8.80 8.59 7.38
C THR A 145 8.31 9.47 6.21
N ALA A 146 7.32 10.31 6.45
CA ALA A 146 6.67 11.21 5.49
C ALA A 146 5.92 10.52 4.32
N ALA A 147 5.94 9.18 4.20
CA ALA A 147 5.34 8.48 3.07
C ALA A 147 3.79 8.57 3.03
N GLN A 148 3.13 8.99 4.11
CA GLN A 148 1.71 9.30 4.12
C GLN A 148 1.35 10.60 3.38
N MET A 149 2.32 11.48 3.13
CA MET A 149 2.10 12.82 2.58
C MET A 149 1.58 12.81 1.13
N PRO A 150 2.13 12.02 0.20
CA PRO A 150 1.60 11.95 -1.17
C PRO A 150 0.16 11.47 -1.24
N ARG A 151 -0.21 10.48 -0.41
CA ARG A 151 -1.59 10.00 -0.33
C ARG A 151 -2.54 11.06 0.27
N LEU A 152 -2.08 11.84 1.24
CA LEU A 152 -2.83 12.97 1.78
C LEU A 152 -3.23 13.95 0.68
N LEU A 153 -2.30 14.27 -0.23
CA LEU A 153 -2.58 15.12 -1.39
C LEU A 153 -3.69 14.54 -2.26
N GLY A 154 -3.64 13.24 -2.55
CA GLY A 154 -4.66 12.56 -3.35
C GLY A 154 -6.04 12.56 -2.70
N LEU A 155 -6.10 12.35 -1.38
CA LEU A 155 -7.33 12.46 -0.60
C LEU A 155 -7.95 13.86 -0.68
N ALA A 156 -7.12 14.92 -0.62
CA ALA A 156 -7.57 16.30 -0.78
C ALA A 156 -8.01 16.60 -2.22
N GLN A 157 -7.23 16.14 -3.20
CA GLN A 157 -7.53 16.35 -4.62
C GLN A 157 -8.86 15.71 -5.03
N ALA A 158 -9.22 14.57 -4.44
CA ALA A 158 -10.52 13.95 -4.69
C ALA A 158 -11.70 14.90 -4.42
N SER A 159 -11.64 15.71 -3.36
CA SER A 159 -12.67 16.73 -3.09
C SER A 159 -12.77 17.76 -4.22
N LYS A 160 -11.63 18.23 -4.72
CA LYS A 160 -11.60 19.15 -5.87
C LYS A 160 -12.17 18.50 -7.14
N VAL A 161 -11.86 17.22 -7.37
CA VAL A 161 -12.41 16.45 -8.49
C VAL A 161 -13.92 16.32 -8.35
N TYR A 162 -14.44 15.92 -7.19
CA TYR A 162 -15.89 15.80 -6.93
C TYR A 162 -16.66 17.10 -7.09
N LYS A 163 -16.04 18.23 -6.79
CA LYS A 163 -16.64 19.55 -7.00
C LYS A 163 -16.82 19.89 -8.49
N ASN A 164 -15.97 19.35 -9.36
CA ASN A 164 -15.91 19.71 -10.78
C ASN A 164 -16.40 18.60 -11.73
N ILE A 165 -16.49 17.34 -11.25
CA ILE A 165 -16.95 16.22 -12.08
C ILE A 165 -18.48 16.25 -12.22
N LYS A 166 -18.97 15.92 -13.42
CA LYS A 166 -20.39 15.79 -13.72
C LYS A 166 -20.73 14.33 -14.01
N ASP A 167 -22.01 14.00 -13.93
CA ASP A 167 -22.56 12.70 -14.35
C ASP A 167 -22.02 11.48 -13.59
N PHE A 168 -21.49 11.69 -12.39
CA PHE A 168 -21.05 10.64 -11.47
C PHE A 168 -21.83 10.67 -10.16
N ASP A 169 -22.36 9.51 -9.74
CA ASP A 169 -22.99 9.39 -8.43
C ASP A 169 -21.91 9.35 -7.32
N SER A 170 -21.60 10.51 -6.80
CA SER A 170 -20.64 10.69 -5.71
C SER A 170 -21.26 10.63 -4.31
N THR A 171 -22.54 10.34 -4.16
CA THR A 171 -23.28 10.50 -2.90
C THR A 171 -22.71 9.74 -1.72
N LYS A 172 -22.02 8.61 -1.96
CA LYS A 172 -21.29 7.84 -0.94
C LYS A 172 -19.89 8.37 -0.63
N PHE A 173 -19.33 9.24 -1.44
CA PHE A 173 -17.92 9.62 -1.41
C PHE A 173 -17.70 11.09 -1.08
N SER A 174 -18.65 11.96 -1.42
CA SER A 174 -18.48 13.40 -1.26
C SER A 174 -19.81 14.14 -1.16
N VAL A 175 -19.79 15.22 -0.38
CA VAL A 175 -20.85 16.22 -0.31
C VAL A 175 -20.33 17.52 -0.94
N ASN A 176 -20.55 17.67 -2.22
CA ASN A 176 -20.15 18.86 -3.01
C ASN A 176 -18.63 19.16 -3.00
N GLY A 177 -17.77 18.16 -2.76
CA GLY A 177 -16.33 18.36 -2.68
C GLY A 177 -15.86 19.16 -1.46
N ASN A 178 -16.61 19.14 -0.38
CA ASN A 178 -16.34 19.96 0.81
C ASN A 178 -15.52 19.22 1.90
N GLU A 179 -15.16 17.98 1.69
CA GLU A 179 -14.35 17.21 2.65
C GLU A 179 -12.92 17.70 2.66
N VAL A 180 -12.36 17.80 3.86
CA VAL A 180 -10.95 18.16 4.09
C VAL A 180 -10.12 16.90 4.32
N ALA A 181 -8.95 16.84 3.72
CA ALA A 181 -7.94 15.86 4.04
C ALA A 181 -6.95 16.42 5.07
N TRP A 182 -6.84 15.74 6.19
CA TRP A 182 -6.01 16.15 7.32
C TRP A 182 -4.80 15.23 7.47
N GLY A 183 -3.62 15.81 7.54
CA GLY A 183 -2.38 15.08 7.73
C GLY A 183 -1.62 15.52 8.95
N THR A 184 -0.86 14.62 9.54
CA THR A 184 0.06 14.89 10.64
C THR A 184 1.44 14.39 10.32
N ILE A 185 2.46 15.11 10.75
CA ILE A 185 3.86 14.79 10.54
C ILE A 185 4.72 15.37 11.68
N GLY A 186 5.74 14.64 12.12
CA GLY A 186 6.72 15.18 13.05
C GLY A 186 7.68 16.18 12.38
N ASN A 187 8.17 17.16 13.12
CA ASN A 187 9.11 18.17 12.62
C ASN A 187 10.35 17.58 11.94
N ALA A 188 10.92 16.52 12.49
CA ALA A 188 12.07 15.84 11.88
C ALA A 188 11.73 15.19 10.53
N SER A 189 10.54 14.66 10.39
CA SER A 189 10.08 14.01 9.16
C SER A 189 9.87 15.01 8.01
N THR A 190 9.79 16.31 8.30
CA THR A 190 9.74 17.36 7.26
C THR A 190 11.05 17.51 6.50
N SER A 191 12.13 16.85 6.95
CA SER A 191 13.42 16.81 6.23
C SER A 191 13.40 15.87 5.01
N GLU A 192 12.41 14.98 4.91
CA GLU A 192 12.26 14.10 3.77
C GLU A 192 11.88 14.87 2.49
N GLY A 193 12.52 14.55 1.36
CA GLY A 193 12.24 15.19 0.08
C GLY A 193 10.78 15.09 -0.34
N ILE A 194 10.14 13.96 -0.03
CA ILE A 194 8.72 13.71 -0.35
C ILE A 194 7.76 14.67 0.39
N PHE A 195 8.14 15.20 1.54
CA PHE A 195 7.40 16.27 2.22
C PHE A 195 7.36 17.53 1.35
N PHE A 196 8.52 18.04 0.92
CA PHE A 196 8.61 19.25 0.09
C PHE A 196 7.94 19.07 -1.26
N GLU A 197 8.07 17.90 -1.87
CA GLU A 197 7.37 17.54 -3.10
C GLU A 197 5.84 17.64 -2.93
N THR A 198 5.30 17.08 -1.85
CA THR A 198 3.88 17.16 -1.52
C THR A 198 3.42 18.59 -1.23
N ILE A 199 4.18 19.35 -0.45
CA ILE A 199 3.88 20.75 -0.12
C ILE A 199 3.79 21.58 -1.40
N ASN A 200 4.78 21.47 -2.27
CA ASN A 200 4.77 22.18 -3.56
C ASN A 200 3.55 21.78 -4.41
N ALA A 201 3.29 20.48 -4.52
CA ALA A 201 2.18 19.99 -5.30
C ALA A 201 0.81 20.48 -4.79
N ALA A 202 0.58 20.51 -3.49
CA ALA A 202 -0.66 21.00 -2.91
C ALA A 202 -0.86 22.51 -3.11
N GLY A 203 0.23 23.29 -3.02
CA GLY A 203 0.22 24.73 -3.33
C GLY A 203 -0.16 25.00 -4.78
N VAL A 204 0.37 24.23 -5.73
CA VAL A 204 0.02 24.35 -7.16
C VAL A 204 -1.42 23.91 -7.42
N LEU A 205 -1.85 22.83 -6.81
CA LEU A 205 -3.19 22.26 -7.06
C LEU A 205 -4.30 23.00 -6.33
N GLN A 206 -4.03 23.75 -5.27
CA GLN A 206 -5.04 24.42 -4.43
C GLN A 206 -6.15 23.44 -4.04
N VAL A 207 -5.87 22.62 -3.04
CA VAL A 207 -6.74 21.51 -2.59
C VAL A 207 -7.08 21.65 -1.10
N PRO A 208 -8.23 21.14 -0.63
CA PRO A 208 -8.64 21.23 0.78
C PRO A 208 -7.82 20.30 1.68
N MET A 209 -6.59 20.68 1.94
CA MET A 209 -5.61 19.91 2.72
C MET A 209 -5.16 20.70 3.94
N VAL A 210 -5.14 20.06 5.11
CA VAL A 210 -4.55 20.60 6.33
C VAL A 210 -3.44 19.71 6.80
N ILE A 211 -2.25 20.27 7.03
CA ILE A 211 -1.08 19.55 7.54
C ILE A 211 -0.71 20.12 8.89
N SER A 212 -0.65 19.28 9.92
CA SER A 212 -0.13 19.63 11.23
C SER A 212 1.30 19.11 11.37
N VAL A 213 2.26 20.02 11.51
CA VAL A 213 3.64 19.68 11.87
C VAL A 213 3.78 19.75 13.38
N TRP A 214 4.07 18.65 14.01
CA TRP A 214 4.19 18.52 15.47
C TRP A 214 5.64 18.57 15.87
N ASP A 215 6.01 19.71 16.49
CA ASP A 215 7.40 20.06 16.77
C ASP A 215 7.74 19.89 18.25
N ASP A 216 8.58 18.89 18.54
CA ASP A 216 9.17 18.62 19.83
C ASP A 216 10.70 18.80 19.83
N ASP A 217 11.25 19.50 18.84
CA ASP A 217 12.66 19.77 18.58
C ASP A 217 13.54 18.58 18.22
N TYR A 218 13.01 17.33 18.19
CA TYR A 218 13.83 16.14 18.02
C TYR A 218 13.29 15.17 16.99
N GLY A 219 14.21 14.55 16.24
CA GLY A 219 13.95 13.33 15.45
C GLY A 219 14.67 12.16 16.09
N ILE A 220 13.99 11.37 16.92
CA ILE A 220 14.57 10.39 17.84
C ILE A 220 15.53 11.11 18.81
N SER A 221 16.82 11.16 18.49
CA SER A 221 17.88 11.79 19.29
C SER A 221 18.50 13.02 18.61
N VAL A 222 18.15 13.28 17.35
CA VAL A 222 18.75 14.35 16.55
C VAL A 222 17.95 15.65 16.70
N HIS A 223 18.59 16.67 17.21
CA HIS A 223 17.97 18.00 17.41
C HIS A 223 17.65 18.70 16.07
N ALA A 224 16.60 19.51 16.05
CA ALA A 224 16.10 20.27 14.90
C ALA A 224 17.19 21.06 14.14
N LYS A 225 18.23 21.57 14.84
CA LYS A 225 19.38 22.28 14.24
C LYS A 225 20.16 21.46 13.20
N HIS A 226 20.05 20.12 13.24
CA HIS A 226 20.69 19.21 12.28
C HIS A 226 19.71 18.70 11.23
N GLN A 227 18.45 19.07 11.30
CA GLN A 227 17.39 18.56 10.46
C GLN A 227 16.77 19.63 9.54
N THR A 228 16.51 20.82 10.08
CA THR A 228 15.75 21.84 9.38
C THR A 228 16.54 23.16 9.38
N THR A 229 16.73 23.75 8.21
CA THR A 229 17.31 25.09 8.07
C THR A 229 16.54 26.08 8.93
N LYS A 230 17.23 26.95 9.66
CA LYS A 230 16.66 27.90 10.65
C LYS A 230 15.91 27.19 11.81
N GLU A 231 16.09 25.90 11.97
CA GLU A 231 15.48 25.07 13.03
C GLU A 231 13.93 25.17 13.11
N ASN A 232 13.26 25.66 12.03
CA ASN A 232 11.85 25.97 12.09
C ASN A 232 11.21 25.87 10.71
N ILE A 233 10.24 24.97 10.56
CA ILE A 233 9.61 24.65 9.28
C ILE A 233 8.73 25.79 8.75
N SER A 234 7.97 26.49 9.59
CA SER A 234 7.14 27.60 9.14
C SER A 234 7.98 28.80 8.68
N LYS A 235 9.17 29.02 9.29
CA LYS A 235 10.08 30.06 8.81
C LYS A 235 10.67 29.79 7.44
N ILE A 236 10.99 28.53 7.12
CA ILE A 236 11.53 28.18 5.80
C ILE A 236 10.44 28.15 4.73
N LEU A 237 9.21 27.83 5.10
CA LEU A 237 8.06 27.81 4.20
C LEU A 237 7.37 29.17 4.05
N LYS A 238 7.91 30.25 4.63
CA LYS A 238 7.29 31.58 4.55
C LYS A 238 7.01 32.05 3.11
N GLY A 239 7.81 31.63 2.13
CA GLY A 239 7.58 31.93 0.72
C GLY A 239 6.39 31.18 0.10
N PHE A 240 5.80 30.22 0.80
CA PHE A 240 4.58 29.53 0.39
C PHE A 240 3.30 30.17 0.94
N GLN A 241 3.41 31.16 1.83
CA GLN A 241 2.26 31.89 2.34
C GLN A 241 1.57 32.62 1.21
N ARG A 242 0.24 32.43 1.08
CA ARG A 242 -0.57 33.16 0.12
C ARG A 242 -0.58 34.66 0.43
N ASP A 243 -0.76 35.50 -0.58
CA ASP A 243 -0.94 36.94 -0.46
C ASP A 243 -2.06 37.42 -1.42
N GLU A 244 -2.21 38.75 -1.59
CA GLU A 244 -3.24 39.31 -2.45
C GLU A 244 -3.03 39.02 -3.96
N LYS A 245 -1.80 38.67 -4.36
CA LYS A 245 -1.42 38.44 -5.76
C LYS A 245 -1.24 37.00 -6.12
N ASP A 246 -0.67 36.23 -5.18
CA ASP A 246 -0.21 34.88 -5.43
C ASP A 246 -0.95 33.85 -4.58
N GLN A 247 -1.34 32.74 -5.21
CA GLN A 247 -1.87 31.56 -4.53
C GLN A 247 -0.78 30.92 -3.67
N GLY A 248 -1.17 30.22 -2.63
CA GLY A 248 -0.25 29.54 -1.74
C GLY A 248 -0.96 28.85 -0.59
N TYR A 249 -0.31 28.82 0.53
CA TYR A 249 -0.80 28.22 1.77
C TYR A 249 -1.30 29.28 2.74
N GLU A 250 -2.21 28.91 3.64
CA GLU A 250 -2.34 29.59 4.94
C GLU A 250 -1.39 28.89 5.92
N ILE A 251 -0.41 29.63 6.48
CA ILE A 251 0.54 29.10 7.47
C ILE A 251 0.18 29.65 8.83
N LEU A 252 -0.15 28.76 9.77
CA LEU A 252 -0.55 29.08 11.13
C LEU A 252 0.48 28.51 12.11
N ASN A 253 0.78 29.28 13.17
CA ASN A 253 1.64 28.84 14.26
C ASN A 253 0.84 28.84 15.57
N VAL A 254 1.01 27.81 16.39
CA VAL A 254 0.33 27.67 17.67
C VAL A 254 1.18 26.85 18.65
N LYS A 255 1.08 27.19 19.94
CA LYS A 255 1.77 26.40 20.98
C LYS A 255 0.99 25.14 21.33
N GLY A 256 1.68 24.00 21.37
CA GLY A 256 1.05 22.70 21.59
C GLY A 256 0.42 22.47 22.97
N TRP A 257 0.65 23.39 23.90
CA TRP A 257 0.07 23.34 25.25
C TRP A 257 -1.03 24.39 25.50
N ASP A 258 -1.30 25.28 24.54
CA ASP A 258 -2.37 26.31 24.68
C ASP A 258 -3.69 25.76 24.13
N TYR A 259 -4.54 25.28 25.03
CA TYR A 259 -5.80 24.64 24.67
C TYR A 259 -6.73 25.58 23.87
N ALA A 260 -6.91 26.83 24.31
CA ALA A 260 -7.85 27.76 23.69
C ALA A 260 -7.37 28.21 22.30
N GLU A 261 -6.08 28.50 22.16
CA GLU A 261 -5.48 28.88 20.89
C GLU A 261 -5.52 27.72 19.89
N LEU A 262 -5.24 26.48 20.34
CA LEU A 262 -5.36 25.27 19.51
C LEU A 262 -6.76 25.11 18.95
N MET A 263 -7.81 25.24 19.77
CA MET A 263 -9.21 25.14 19.31
C MET A 263 -9.52 26.13 18.19
N SER A 264 -9.16 27.42 18.40
CA SER A 264 -9.36 28.46 17.39
C SER A 264 -8.55 28.22 16.12
N CYS A 265 -7.28 27.81 16.25
CA CYS A 265 -6.38 27.56 15.14
C CYS A 265 -6.87 26.42 14.22
N TYR A 266 -7.26 25.25 14.79
CA TYR A 266 -7.75 24.12 14.00
C TYR A 266 -9.11 24.38 13.37
N GLU A 267 -10.00 25.10 14.05
CA GLU A 267 -11.28 25.51 13.46
C GLU A 267 -11.06 26.42 12.25
N LYS A 268 -10.21 27.46 12.41
CA LYS A 268 -9.82 28.38 11.31
C LYS A 268 -9.23 27.61 10.13
N ALA A 269 -8.30 26.72 10.40
CA ALA A 269 -7.66 25.89 9.36
C ALA A 269 -8.68 25.06 8.59
N GLY A 270 -9.59 24.39 9.31
CA GLY A 270 -10.66 23.59 8.69
C GLY A 270 -11.63 24.41 7.85
N GLN A 271 -11.97 25.63 8.29
CA GLN A 271 -12.84 26.56 7.54
C GLN A 271 -12.17 27.01 6.24
N ILE A 272 -10.92 27.47 6.28
CA ILE A 272 -10.15 27.91 5.11
C ILE A 272 -10.05 26.76 4.10
N ALA A 273 -9.58 25.61 4.52
CA ALA A 273 -9.41 24.47 3.62
C ALA A 273 -10.75 24.05 2.98
N ARG A 274 -11.82 23.98 3.77
CA ARG A 274 -13.14 23.51 3.32
C ARG A 274 -13.84 24.48 2.36
N LEU A 275 -13.80 25.78 2.68
CA LEU A 275 -14.59 26.79 1.94
C LEU A 275 -13.82 27.35 0.76
N GLU A 276 -12.51 27.56 0.92
CA GLU A 276 -11.68 28.22 -0.06
C GLU A 276 -10.85 27.23 -0.92
N HIS A 277 -10.72 25.96 -0.48
CA HIS A 277 -9.84 24.96 -1.08
C HIS A 277 -8.35 25.41 -1.08
N VAL A 278 -7.96 26.19 -0.09
CA VAL A 278 -6.58 26.61 0.13
C VAL A 278 -5.93 25.63 1.10
N PRO A 279 -4.76 25.06 0.76
CA PRO A 279 -4.03 24.22 1.70
C PRO A 279 -3.53 25.00 2.91
N VAL A 280 -3.58 24.39 4.08
CA VAL A 280 -3.21 25.00 5.36
C VAL A 280 -2.08 24.19 6.00
N LEU A 281 -1.05 24.87 6.49
CA LEU A 281 -0.03 24.27 7.34
C LEU A 281 -0.14 24.83 8.74
N ILE A 282 -0.32 23.98 9.73
CA ILE A 282 -0.30 24.32 11.15
C ILE A 282 1.04 23.87 11.73
N HIS A 283 1.88 24.79 12.15
CA HIS A 283 3.09 24.48 12.90
C HIS A 283 2.79 24.52 14.38
N VAL A 284 2.71 23.34 15.02
CA VAL A 284 2.44 23.19 16.45
C VAL A 284 3.77 23.10 17.18
N GLU A 285 4.17 24.21 17.76
CA GLU A 285 5.46 24.41 18.43
C GLU A 285 5.39 24.03 19.92
N GLU A 286 6.54 23.89 20.55
CA GLU A 286 6.69 23.63 21.99
C GLU A 286 5.95 22.37 22.48
N LEU A 287 5.92 21.31 21.67
CA LEU A 287 5.43 20.01 22.10
C LEU A 287 6.47 19.26 22.94
N THR A 288 6.01 18.24 23.64
CA THR A 288 6.86 17.40 24.47
C THR A 288 6.83 15.95 24.01
N GLN A 289 7.79 15.15 24.45
CA GLN A 289 7.85 13.72 24.24
C GLN A 289 8.27 13.01 25.54
N PRO A 290 7.35 12.92 26.54
CA PRO A 290 7.70 12.56 27.92
C PRO A 290 8.15 11.11 28.10
N GLN A 291 7.93 10.24 27.11
CA GLN A 291 8.36 8.84 27.12
C GLN A 291 9.54 8.56 26.17
N GLY A 292 10.11 9.61 25.55
CA GLY A 292 11.03 9.47 24.46
C GLY A 292 10.36 9.02 23.17
N HIS A 293 11.15 8.70 22.14
CA HIS A 293 10.63 8.38 20.80
C HIS A 293 9.82 7.07 20.80
N SER A 294 10.37 6.02 21.43
CA SER A 294 9.76 4.68 21.47
C SER A 294 10.25 3.89 22.68
N THR A 295 9.84 2.65 22.78
CA THR A 295 10.32 1.73 23.84
C THR A 295 11.75 1.22 23.63
N SER A 296 12.38 1.50 22.49
CA SER A 296 13.75 1.05 22.18
C SER A 296 14.87 1.82 22.86
N GLY A 297 14.57 2.98 23.48
CA GLY A 297 15.57 3.80 24.16
C GLY A 297 14.99 4.84 25.10
N SER A 298 15.86 5.34 25.99
CA SER A 298 15.53 6.40 26.94
C SER A 298 15.98 7.76 26.40
N HIS A 299 15.16 8.77 26.58
CA HIS A 299 15.44 10.12 26.09
C HIS A 299 16.44 10.87 26.98
N GLU A 300 16.66 10.43 28.21
CA GLU A 300 17.70 10.96 29.09
C GLU A 300 19.13 10.77 28.55
N ARG A 301 19.29 9.88 27.57
CA ARG A 301 20.58 9.63 26.90
C ARG A 301 21.02 10.76 25.98
N TYR A 302 20.09 11.61 25.52
CA TYR A 302 20.36 12.67 24.54
C TYR A 302 19.75 14.03 24.88
N LYS A 303 18.81 14.11 25.80
CA LYS A 303 18.27 15.38 26.34
C LYS A 303 18.98 15.75 27.64
N ASN A 304 19.38 17.01 27.76
CA ASN A 304 19.98 17.51 28.97
C ASN A 304 18.93 17.74 30.10
N ALA A 305 19.37 17.93 31.30
CA ALA A 305 18.51 18.11 32.47
C ALA A 305 17.57 19.32 32.35
N GLU A 306 18.03 20.42 31.76
CA GLU A 306 17.23 21.62 31.54
C GLU A 306 16.07 21.34 30.57
N ARG A 307 16.32 20.64 29.46
CA ARG A 307 15.28 20.23 28.52
C ARG A 307 14.26 19.30 29.16
N LEU A 308 14.71 18.32 29.92
CA LEU A 308 13.80 17.40 30.63
C LEU A 308 12.94 18.11 31.66
N GLN A 309 13.49 19.11 32.37
CA GLN A 309 12.74 19.95 33.30
C GLN A 309 11.73 20.83 32.57
N TRP A 310 12.13 21.42 31.45
CA TRP A 310 11.23 22.21 30.61
C TRP A 310 10.06 21.35 30.06
N GLU A 311 10.31 20.15 29.57
CA GLU A 311 9.26 19.23 29.10
C GLU A 311 8.26 18.86 30.21
N LYS A 312 8.73 18.64 31.43
CA LYS A 312 7.84 18.38 32.57
C LYS A 312 6.95 19.58 32.90
N LYS A 313 7.48 20.79 32.81
CA LYS A 313 6.75 22.03 33.12
C LYS A 313 5.76 22.41 32.02
N ASN A 314 6.08 22.09 30.76
CA ASN A 314 5.28 22.44 29.59
C ASN A 314 4.52 21.24 29.01
N ASP A 315 4.34 20.18 29.79
CA ASP A 315 3.49 19.06 29.40
C ASP A 315 2.06 19.53 29.14
N CYS A 316 1.53 19.19 27.96
CA CYS A 316 0.24 19.71 27.52
C CYS A 316 -0.92 19.30 28.45
N ASN A 317 -0.90 18.09 29.00
CA ASN A 317 -1.95 17.66 29.94
C ASN A 317 -1.86 18.42 31.28
N LEU A 318 -0.63 18.70 31.75
CA LEU A 318 -0.43 19.52 32.93
C LEU A 318 -0.93 20.95 32.69
N LYS A 319 -0.59 21.55 31.56
CA LYS A 319 -1.04 22.89 31.16
C LYS A 319 -2.56 22.96 31.02
N PHE A 320 -3.18 21.93 30.48
CA PHE A 320 -4.64 21.85 30.37
C PHE A 320 -5.31 21.79 31.77
N ARG A 321 -4.74 20.99 32.66
CA ARG A 321 -5.20 20.94 34.08
C ARG A 321 -5.09 22.31 34.76
N GLU A 322 -3.95 23.00 34.60
CA GLU A 322 -3.74 24.34 35.12
C GLU A 322 -4.78 25.32 34.56
N TRP A 323 -5.06 25.26 33.26
CA TRP A 323 -6.04 26.10 32.58
C TRP A 323 -7.48 25.87 33.09
N ILE A 324 -7.89 24.60 33.29
CA ILE A 324 -9.19 24.25 33.87
C ILE A 324 -9.37 24.85 35.27
N LEU A 325 -8.38 24.73 36.13
CA LEU A 325 -8.40 25.26 37.48
C LEU A 325 -8.42 26.81 37.48
N LEU A 326 -7.58 27.44 36.67
CA LEU A 326 -7.48 28.87 36.57
C LEU A 326 -8.78 29.54 36.12
N ASN A 327 -9.53 28.85 35.25
CA ASN A 327 -10.82 29.32 34.74
C ASN A 327 -12.02 28.86 35.57
N ASN A 328 -11.79 28.24 36.75
CA ASN A 328 -12.82 27.72 37.66
C ASN A 328 -13.81 26.78 36.97
N ILE A 329 -13.36 26.00 35.97
CA ILE A 329 -14.22 25.04 35.28
C ILE A 329 -14.47 23.81 36.14
N ALA A 330 -13.47 23.36 36.89
CA ALA A 330 -13.57 22.26 37.83
C ALA A 330 -12.66 22.51 39.06
N SER A 331 -12.98 21.85 40.19
CA SER A 331 -12.13 21.89 41.38
C SER A 331 -10.96 20.89 41.31
N GLU A 332 -9.98 21.08 42.18
CA GLU A 332 -8.85 20.15 42.34
C GLU A 332 -9.33 18.72 42.66
N GLU A 333 -10.34 18.62 43.52
CA GLU A 333 -10.95 17.33 43.94
C GLU A 333 -11.67 16.63 42.79
N GLU A 334 -12.46 17.39 42.02
CA GLU A 334 -13.16 16.83 40.84
C GLU A 334 -12.14 16.27 39.81
N LEU A 335 -11.04 16.99 39.54
CA LEU A 335 -10.02 16.52 38.63
C LEU A 335 -9.24 15.30 39.15
N PHE A 336 -8.92 15.29 40.45
CA PHE A 336 -8.24 14.16 41.08
C PHE A 336 -9.09 12.88 41.02
N ASP A 337 -10.39 12.98 41.34
CA ASP A 337 -11.31 11.84 41.28
C ASP A 337 -11.48 11.33 39.84
N LEU A 338 -11.59 12.23 38.87
CA LEU A 338 -11.66 11.86 37.46
C LEU A 338 -10.38 11.15 36.99
N GLU A 339 -9.19 11.62 37.33
CA GLU A 339 -7.91 10.99 36.99
C GLU A 339 -7.79 9.59 37.65
N LYS A 340 -8.24 9.43 38.87
CA LYS A 340 -8.27 8.13 39.58
C LYS A 340 -9.22 7.13 38.91
N GLN A 341 -10.39 7.60 38.48
CA GLN A 341 -11.33 6.81 37.70
C GLN A 341 -10.72 6.35 36.37
N ILE A 342 -10.09 7.26 35.62
CA ILE A 342 -9.46 6.97 34.34
C ILE A 342 -8.38 5.89 34.49
N LYS A 343 -7.51 6.01 35.50
CA LYS A 343 -6.47 4.99 35.78
C LYS A 343 -7.06 3.61 35.99
N THR A 344 -8.21 3.56 36.66
CA THR A 344 -8.94 2.30 36.93
C THR A 344 -9.53 1.73 35.63
N GLU A 345 -10.19 2.59 34.83
CA GLU A 345 -10.76 2.20 33.53
C GLU A 345 -9.67 1.67 32.57
N VAL A 346 -8.53 2.37 32.44
CA VAL A 346 -7.42 1.95 31.57
C VAL A 346 -6.83 0.62 32.01
N LYS A 347 -6.66 0.40 33.31
CA LYS A 347 -6.17 -0.87 33.86
C LYS A 347 -7.16 -2.02 33.60
N ALA A 348 -8.46 -1.77 33.73
CA ALA A 348 -9.51 -2.75 33.43
C ALA A 348 -9.54 -3.12 31.95
N GLY A 349 -9.54 -2.13 31.04
CA GLY A 349 -9.51 -2.34 29.59
C GLY A 349 -8.27 -3.11 29.14
N LYS A 350 -7.09 -2.75 29.66
CA LYS A 350 -5.86 -3.50 29.40
C LYS A 350 -5.96 -4.97 29.83
N THR A 351 -6.51 -5.22 31.02
CA THR A 351 -6.65 -6.58 31.56
C THR A 351 -7.62 -7.40 30.70
N LYS A 352 -8.74 -6.79 30.29
CA LYS A 352 -9.70 -7.40 29.39
C LYS A 352 -9.07 -7.78 28.06
N ALA A 353 -8.38 -6.84 27.41
CA ALA A 353 -7.72 -7.09 26.13
C ALA A 353 -6.68 -8.22 26.20
N TRP A 354 -5.91 -8.31 27.31
CA TRP A 354 -4.98 -9.41 27.51
C TRP A 354 -5.69 -10.76 27.67
N ASN A 355 -6.77 -10.79 28.44
CA ASN A 355 -7.55 -12.02 28.65
C ASN A 355 -8.18 -12.51 27.34
N ASP A 356 -8.72 -11.59 26.53
CA ASP A 356 -9.31 -11.91 25.22
C ASP A 356 -8.24 -12.46 24.24
N PHE A 357 -7.00 -11.93 24.32
CA PHE A 357 -5.87 -12.42 23.52
C PHE A 357 -5.41 -13.81 23.95
N ILE A 358 -5.19 -14.04 25.26
CA ILE A 358 -4.51 -15.26 25.75
C ILE A 358 -5.45 -16.46 25.87
N LYS A 359 -6.74 -16.25 26.18
CA LYS A 359 -7.70 -17.31 26.45
C LYS A 359 -7.85 -18.35 25.31
N PRO A 360 -8.02 -17.95 24.03
CA PRO A 360 -8.09 -18.93 22.95
C PRO A 360 -6.78 -19.68 22.72
N ILE A 361 -5.63 -19.06 23.01
CA ILE A 361 -4.32 -19.70 22.86
C ILE A 361 -4.16 -20.77 23.95
N LYS A 362 -4.51 -20.49 25.19
CA LYS A 362 -4.50 -21.48 26.28
C LYS A 362 -5.44 -22.66 26.00
N ALA A 363 -6.61 -22.40 25.43
CA ALA A 363 -7.54 -23.47 25.05
C ALA A 363 -6.92 -24.40 23.98
N ASN A 364 -6.20 -23.85 23.00
CA ASN A 364 -5.50 -24.65 22.00
C ASN A 364 -4.26 -25.34 22.56
N SER A 365 -3.55 -24.73 23.51
CA SER A 365 -2.46 -25.39 24.26
C SER A 365 -2.97 -26.64 24.98
N ASN A 366 -4.11 -26.56 25.66
CA ASN A 366 -4.72 -27.70 26.33
C ASN A 366 -5.14 -28.81 25.35
N LYS A 367 -5.66 -28.46 24.17
CA LYS A 367 -5.97 -29.44 23.10
C LYS A 367 -4.70 -30.11 22.60
N ALA A 368 -3.63 -29.36 22.37
CA ALA A 368 -2.35 -29.92 21.96
C ALA A 368 -1.81 -30.93 22.97
N ILE A 369 -1.84 -30.59 24.25
CA ILE A 369 -1.42 -31.46 25.33
C ILE A 369 -2.27 -32.73 25.35
N PHE A 370 -3.58 -32.64 25.18
CA PHE A 370 -4.48 -33.80 25.10
C PHE A 370 -4.07 -34.75 23.98
N TYR A 371 -3.89 -34.28 22.73
CA TYR A 371 -3.51 -35.12 21.61
C TYR A 371 -2.08 -35.68 21.75
N MET A 372 -1.13 -34.88 22.26
CA MET A 372 0.23 -35.36 22.50
C MET A 372 0.27 -36.48 23.56
N ARG A 373 -0.51 -36.38 24.64
CA ARG A 373 -0.61 -37.43 25.66
C ARG A 373 -1.25 -38.71 25.13
N ALA A 374 -2.30 -38.60 24.32
CA ALA A 374 -2.89 -39.76 23.68
C ALA A 374 -1.87 -40.50 22.81
N ALA A 375 -1.12 -39.76 21.97
CA ALA A 375 -0.06 -40.33 21.14
C ALA A 375 1.09 -40.93 21.97
N ALA A 376 1.49 -40.26 23.08
CA ALA A 376 2.51 -40.76 24.01
C ALA A 376 2.13 -42.12 24.63
N GLY A 377 0.84 -42.34 24.89
CA GLY A 377 0.33 -43.60 25.45
C GLY A 377 0.58 -44.80 24.58
N GLN A 378 0.76 -44.64 23.27
CA GLN A 378 0.98 -45.70 22.29
C GLN A 378 2.45 -45.78 21.81
N SER A 379 3.32 -44.90 22.26
CA SER A 379 4.68 -44.79 21.76
C SER A 379 5.71 -45.39 22.69
N VAL A 380 6.74 -46.02 22.13
CA VAL A 380 7.94 -46.47 22.84
C VAL A 380 8.77 -45.30 23.37
N HIS A 381 8.58 -44.11 22.81
CA HIS A 381 9.23 -42.85 23.19
C HIS A 381 8.42 -42.02 24.18
N LYS A 382 7.46 -42.63 24.91
CA LYS A 382 6.58 -41.97 25.85
C LYS A 382 7.24 -40.94 26.77
N SER A 383 8.39 -41.31 27.37
CA SER A 383 9.09 -40.44 28.32
C SER A 383 9.62 -39.13 27.67
N LEU A 384 10.08 -39.22 26.41
CA LEU A 384 10.53 -38.06 25.66
C LEU A 384 9.38 -37.16 25.29
N ILE A 385 8.26 -37.72 24.87
CA ILE A 385 7.03 -36.97 24.55
C ILE A 385 6.47 -36.28 25.80
N GLU A 386 6.43 -36.95 26.95
CA GLU A 386 5.98 -36.35 28.23
C GLU A 386 6.93 -35.22 28.67
N SER A 387 8.21 -35.29 28.38
CA SER A 387 9.14 -34.19 28.61
C SER A 387 8.81 -32.95 27.77
N GLU A 388 8.44 -33.11 26.51
CA GLU A 388 8.00 -32.00 25.65
C GLU A 388 6.65 -31.42 26.14
N ILE A 389 5.71 -32.28 26.54
CA ILE A 389 4.43 -31.84 27.12
C ILE A 389 4.69 -31.00 28.37
N SER A 390 5.59 -31.43 29.25
CA SER A 390 5.93 -30.71 30.47
C SER A 390 6.52 -29.32 30.18
N LYS A 391 7.27 -29.16 29.07
CA LYS A 391 7.74 -27.84 28.62
C LYS A 391 6.60 -26.91 28.28
N LEU A 392 5.59 -27.42 27.55
CA LEU A 392 4.42 -26.61 27.19
C LEU A 392 3.57 -26.24 28.41
N GLU A 393 3.39 -27.15 29.34
CA GLU A 393 2.67 -26.92 30.59
C GLU A 393 3.36 -25.90 31.51
N ALA A 394 4.68 -25.83 31.46
CA ALA A 394 5.47 -24.88 32.23
C ALA A 394 5.33 -23.42 31.72
N ILE A 395 4.88 -23.21 30.48
CA ILE A 395 4.69 -21.88 29.90
C ILE A 395 3.38 -21.28 30.42
N LYS A 396 3.46 -20.35 31.36
CA LYS A 396 2.27 -19.70 31.97
C LYS A 396 1.41 -18.92 30.99
N GLU A 397 2.04 -18.28 30.02
CA GLU A 397 1.40 -17.44 28.99
C GLU A 397 1.93 -17.86 27.59
N PRO A 398 1.48 -19.03 27.06
CA PRO A 398 1.95 -19.53 25.79
C PRO A 398 1.46 -18.64 24.64
N ILE A 399 2.27 -18.52 23.60
CA ILE A 399 1.86 -17.97 22.31
C ILE A 399 1.61 -19.11 21.31
N LYS A 400 0.96 -18.82 20.19
CA LYS A 400 0.64 -19.82 19.14
C LYS A 400 1.87 -20.57 18.62
N LYS A 401 3.01 -19.85 18.53
CA LYS A 401 4.30 -20.44 18.16
C LYS A 401 4.71 -21.56 19.12
N ASP A 402 4.63 -21.32 20.42
CA ASP A 402 5.05 -22.32 21.43
C ASP A 402 4.23 -23.59 21.30
N VAL A 403 2.92 -23.44 21.12
CA VAL A 403 1.99 -24.57 20.96
C VAL A 403 2.34 -25.40 19.72
N LEU A 404 2.53 -24.75 18.56
CA LEU A 404 2.86 -25.45 17.31
C LEU A 404 4.27 -26.02 17.28
N GLU A 405 5.25 -25.30 17.78
CA GLU A 405 6.66 -25.74 17.79
C GLU A 405 6.83 -27.01 18.62
N ILE A 406 6.25 -27.03 19.83
CA ILE A 406 6.33 -28.21 20.70
C ILE A 406 5.52 -29.37 20.09
N SER A 407 4.29 -29.12 19.59
CA SER A 407 3.47 -30.19 19.01
C SER A 407 4.13 -30.84 17.78
N ARG A 408 4.73 -30.03 16.89
CA ARG A 408 5.50 -30.53 15.76
C ARG A 408 6.79 -31.24 16.21
N GLY A 409 7.41 -30.76 17.28
CA GLY A 409 8.59 -31.38 17.87
C GLY A 409 8.34 -32.79 18.35
N VAL A 410 7.17 -33.08 18.88
CA VAL A 410 6.75 -34.43 19.31
C VAL A 410 6.65 -35.41 18.13
N LEU A 411 6.29 -34.95 16.91
CA LEU A 411 6.19 -35.83 15.73
C LEU A 411 7.52 -36.53 15.38
N LYS A 412 8.66 -35.96 15.75
CA LYS A 412 9.99 -36.59 15.57
C LYS A 412 10.13 -37.91 16.31
N TYR A 413 9.54 -38.00 17.51
CA TYR A 413 9.55 -39.21 18.31
C TYR A 413 8.50 -40.24 17.84
N LEU A 414 7.55 -39.80 17.03
CA LEU A 414 6.46 -40.64 16.49
C LEU A 414 6.70 -41.07 15.03
N VAL A 415 7.86 -40.85 14.44
CA VAL A 415 8.11 -41.11 13.01
C VAL A 415 7.76 -42.56 12.63
N HIS A 416 8.15 -43.53 13.44
CA HIS A 416 7.90 -44.95 13.18
C HIS A 416 6.60 -45.49 13.78
N ASP A 417 5.81 -44.68 14.49
CA ASP A 417 4.53 -45.09 15.07
C ASP A 417 3.44 -45.01 14.00
N SER A 418 2.52 -45.98 14.03
CA SER A 418 1.38 -46.04 13.10
C SER A 418 0.01 -45.96 13.82
N SER A 419 -0.01 -45.42 15.04
CA SER A 419 -1.23 -45.34 15.86
C SER A 419 -2.24 -44.32 15.31
N ASN A 420 -3.54 -44.56 15.62
CA ASN A 420 -4.60 -43.61 15.31
C ASN A 420 -4.41 -42.28 16.04
N GLU A 421 -3.90 -42.32 17.27
CA GLU A 421 -3.63 -41.17 18.12
C GLU A 421 -2.56 -40.24 17.49
N LYS A 422 -1.52 -40.82 16.86
CA LYS A 422 -0.58 -40.05 16.04
C LYS A 422 -1.29 -39.33 14.88
N MET A 423 -2.17 -40.04 14.17
CA MET A 423 -2.90 -39.47 13.03
C MET A 423 -3.87 -38.36 13.46
N GLU A 424 -4.45 -38.48 14.66
CA GLU A 424 -5.29 -37.39 15.23
C GLU A 424 -4.46 -36.16 15.61
N LEU A 425 -3.28 -36.36 16.20
CA LEU A 425 -2.36 -35.27 16.48
C LEU A 425 -1.94 -34.54 15.19
N ILE A 426 -1.57 -35.28 14.15
CA ILE A 426 -1.21 -34.69 12.83
C ILE A 426 -2.38 -33.89 12.26
N ARG A 427 -3.60 -34.47 12.20
CA ARG A 427 -4.78 -33.78 11.70
C ARG A 427 -5.05 -32.47 12.47
N TRP A 428 -4.92 -32.49 13.80
CA TRP A 428 -5.11 -31.30 14.61
C TRP A 428 -4.01 -30.26 14.34
N ILE A 429 -2.74 -30.65 14.24
CA ILE A 429 -1.61 -29.75 13.90
C ILE A 429 -1.86 -29.07 12.55
N ASP A 430 -2.23 -29.85 11.53
CA ASP A 430 -2.44 -29.35 10.18
C ASP A 430 -3.62 -28.37 10.14
N GLN A 431 -4.75 -28.73 10.73
CA GLN A 431 -5.93 -27.88 10.81
C GLN A 431 -5.65 -26.57 11.57
N TYR A 432 -4.97 -26.68 12.71
CA TYR A 432 -4.62 -25.49 13.51
C TYR A 432 -3.61 -24.61 12.77
N SER A 433 -2.59 -25.21 12.16
CA SER A 433 -1.59 -24.51 11.35
C SER A 433 -2.23 -23.77 10.18
N GLN A 434 -3.08 -24.44 9.41
CA GLN A 434 -3.77 -23.85 8.26
C GLN A 434 -4.69 -22.70 8.68
N THR A 435 -5.49 -22.89 9.75
CA THR A 435 -6.39 -21.87 10.28
C THR A 435 -5.63 -20.62 10.73
N GLU A 436 -4.52 -20.81 11.45
CA GLU A 436 -3.73 -19.69 11.91
C GLU A 436 -2.95 -19.03 10.77
N GLN A 437 -2.40 -19.79 9.82
CA GLN A 437 -1.68 -19.23 8.69
C GLN A 437 -2.58 -18.36 7.80
N GLN A 438 -3.83 -18.75 7.58
CA GLN A 438 -4.80 -17.93 6.82
C GLN A 438 -4.99 -16.53 7.43
N LYS A 439 -4.93 -16.40 8.76
CA LYS A 439 -5.03 -15.08 9.43
C LYS A 439 -3.90 -14.14 9.06
N PHE A 440 -2.74 -14.67 8.65
CA PHE A 440 -1.56 -13.88 8.34
C PHE A 440 -1.24 -13.81 6.83
N SER A 441 -1.81 -14.69 5.99
CA SER A 441 -1.46 -14.78 4.56
C SER A 441 -2.61 -14.47 3.59
N SER A 442 -3.86 -14.35 4.05
CA SER A 442 -5.01 -13.97 3.21
C SER A 442 -5.01 -12.48 2.84
N LEU A 443 -5.83 -12.13 1.86
CA LEU A 443 -6.12 -10.74 1.50
C LEU A 443 -4.89 -9.90 1.09
N LEU A 444 -3.88 -10.54 0.48
CA LEU A 444 -2.81 -9.80 -0.18
C LEU A 444 -3.34 -9.14 -1.46
N TYR A 445 -4.17 -9.85 -2.19
CA TYR A 445 -4.94 -9.37 -3.34
C TYR A 445 -6.43 -9.35 -3.00
N SER A 446 -7.23 -8.69 -3.84
CA SER A 446 -8.69 -8.67 -3.67
C SER A 446 -9.27 -10.08 -3.74
N GLU A 447 -10.13 -10.41 -2.79
CA GLU A 447 -10.92 -11.65 -2.77
C GLU A 447 -12.41 -11.38 -3.05
N SER A 448 -12.72 -10.16 -3.53
CA SER A 448 -14.08 -9.74 -3.87
C SER A 448 -14.61 -10.40 -5.16
N SER A 449 -15.89 -10.24 -5.40
CA SER A 449 -16.50 -10.62 -6.68
C SER A 449 -16.07 -9.72 -7.87
N GLN A 450 -15.30 -8.65 -7.61
CA GLN A 450 -14.76 -7.74 -8.63
C GLN A 450 -13.24 -7.89 -8.80
N ARG A 451 -12.62 -8.93 -8.26
CA ARG A 451 -11.19 -9.16 -8.47
C ARG A 451 -10.86 -9.38 -9.93
N ALA A 452 -9.73 -8.88 -10.39
CA ALA A 452 -9.41 -8.80 -11.81
C ALA A 452 -9.17 -10.16 -12.49
N ASP A 453 -8.67 -11.14 -11.74
CA ASP A 453 -8.32 -12.48 -12.24
C ASP A 453 -9.51 -13.34 -12.65
N ILE A 454 -10.74 -12.99 -12.22
CA ILE A 454 -11.96 -13.70 -12.65
C ILE A 454 -12.69 -13.02 -13.81
N ILE A 455 -12.26 -11.84 -14.23
CA ILE A 455 -12.86 -11.12 -15.34
C ILE A 455 -12.48 -11.81 -16.65
N LYS A 456 -13.46 -12.39 -17.32
CA LYS A 456 -13.22 -13.11 -18.59
C LYS A 456 -12.73 -12.16 -19.68
N GLY A 457 -11.77 -12.64 -20.46
CA GLY A 457 -11.34 -12.00 -21.69
C GLY A 457 -12.48 -11.88 -22.70
N VAL A 458 -12.44 -10.79 -23.47
CA VAL A 458 -13.32 -10.58 -24.64
C VAL A 458 -12.40 -10.24 -25.80
N PRO A 459 -12.35 -11.07 -26.86
CA PRO A 459 -11.42 -10.83 -27.95
C PRO A 459 -11.73 -9.53 -28.70
N PRO A 460 -10.71 -8.87 -29.26
CA PRO A 460 -10.90 -7.80 -30.22
C PRO A 460 -11.55 -8.38 -31.50
N THR A 461 -12.49 -7.64 -32.08
CA THR A 461 -13.16 -8.03 -33.34
C THR A 461 -12.69 -7.14 -34.50
N TYR A 462 -12.62 -7.73 -35.69
CA TYR A 462 -12.16 -7.04 -36.88
C TYR A 462 -13.07 -7.33 -38.08
N SER A 463 -13.25 -6.32 -38.93
CA SER A 463 -13.87 -6.47 -40.22
C SER A 463 -12.82 -6.44 -41.35
N ASN A 464 -13.24 -6.69 -42.58
CA ASN A 464 -12.35 -6.56 -43.73
C ASN A 464 -11.87 -5.12 -43.91
N ASP A 465 -12.67 -4.14 -43.51
CA ASP A 465 -12.43 -2.71 -43.61
C ASP A 465 -11.69 -2.11 -42.38
N SER A 466 -11.33 -2.95 -41.40
CA SER A 466 -10.56 -2.47 -40.23
C SER A 466 -9.18 -1.96 -40.69
N GLU A 467 -8.91 -0.70 -40.40
CA GLU A 467 -7.67 0.00 -40.79
C GLU A 467 -6.46 -0.46 -39.97
N PHE A 468 -5.30 -0.41 -40.59
CA PHE A 468 -4.01 -0.49 -39.88
C PHE A 468 -3.58 0.92 -39.46
N VAL A 469 -3.54 1.12 -38.15
CA VAL A 469 -3.21 2.40 -37.52
C VAL A 469 -1.96 2.27 -36.66
N ASP A 470 -1.34 3.39 -36.28
CA ASP A 470 -0.30 3.39 -35.25
C ASP A 470 -0.87 2.91 -33.92
N GLY A 471 -0.12 2.13 -33.16
CA GLY A 471 -0.56 1.63 -31.84
C GLY A 471 -1.03 2.73 -30.89
N ARG A 472 -0.42 3.94 -30.97
CA ARG A 472 -0.86 5.11 -30.19
C ARG A 472 -2.33 5.47 -30.42
N ILE A 473 -2.84 5.28 -31.62
CA ILE A 473 -4.24 5.56 -31.96
C ILE A 473 -5.17 4.59 -31.27
N ILE A 474 -4.78 3.32 -31.15
CA ILE A 474 -5.55 2.31 -30.41
C ILE A 474 -5.64 2.70 -28.92
N ILE A 475 -4.54 3.12 -28.33
CA ILE A 475 -4.51 3.59 -26.92
C ILE A 475 -5.40 4.83 -26.76
N ARG A 476 -5.22 5.85 -27.62
CA ARG A 476 -6.03 7.08 -27.57
C ARG A 476 -7.53 6.80 -27.67
N ASP A 477 -7.92 6.04 -28.67
CA ASP A 477 -9.32 5.77 -28.94
C ASP A 477 -9.96 4.87 -27.86
N ASN A 478 -9.15 3.99 -27.24
CA ASN A 478 -9.60 3.21 -26.11
C ASN A 478 -9.81 4.08 -24.85
N PHE A 479 -8.90 5.02 -24.57
CA PHE A 479 -9.09 5.99 -23.47
C PHE A 479 -10.27 6.92 -23.73
N ASP A 480 -10.52 7.30 -24.98
CA ASP A 480 -11.73 8.04 -25.34
C ASP A 480 -13.01 7.28 -24.97
N GLN A 481 -13.07 5.97 -25.26
CA GLN A 481 -14.18 5.12 -24.82
C GLN A 481 -14.26 4.97 -23.30
N ILE A 482 -13.12 4.84 -22.63
CA ILE A 482 -13.04 4.75 -21.16
C ILE A 482 -13.63 6.02 -20.52
N PHE A 483 -13.18 7.20 -20.92
CA PHE A 483 -13.65 8.45 -20.33
C PHE A 483 -15.12 8.74 -20.67
N SER A 484 -15.62 8.25 -21.79
CA SER A 484 -17.04 8.32 -22.11
C SER A 484 -17.91 7.40 -21.25
N LYS A 485 -17.41 6.21 -20.88
CA LYS A 485 -18.15 5.19 -20.12
C LYS A 485 -18.05 5.33 -18.62
N TYR A 486 -16.94 5.84 -18.12
CA TYR A 486 -16.59 5.90 -16.70
C TYR A 486 -16.32 7.35 -16.29
N PRO A 487 -17.35 8.09 -15.84
CA PRO A 487 -17.16 9.47 -15.39
C PRO A 487 -16.15 9.60 -14.24
N GLU A 488 -16.02 8.59 -13.37
CA GLU A 488 -15.06 8.52 -12.28
C GLU A 488 -13.61 8.25 -12.71
N ALA A 489 -13.39 7.84 -13.98
CA ALA A 489 -12.06 7.61 -14.51
C ALA A 489 -11.36 8.92 -14.86
N LEU A 490 -10.10 9.03 -14.45
CA LEU A 490 -9.23 10.18 -14.76
C LEU A 490 -7.80 9.74 -14.97
N ILE A 491 -7.05 10.48 -15.78
CA ILE A 491 -5.63 10.26 -16.02
C ILE A 491 -4.84 11.52 -15.75
N PHE A 492 -3.69 11.38 -15.14
CA PHE A 492 -2.78 12.48 -14.88
C PHE A 492 -1.35 11.98 -14.79
N GLY A 493 -0.43 12.81 -15.22
CA GLY A 493 0.99 12.55 -15.22
C GLY A 493 1.73 13.68 -15.91
N GLN A 494 3.02 13.57 -15.99
CA GLN A 494 3.85 14.53 -16.70
C GLN A 494 3.55 14.46 -18.21
N ASP A 495 3.17 15.59 -18.80
CA ASP A 495 2.81 15.73 -20.22
C ASP A 495 1.56 14.94 -20.66
N SER A 496 0.77 14.38 -19.73
CA SER A 496 -0.41 13.57 -20.08
C SER A 496 -1.59 14.40 -20.59
N GLY A 497 -1.62 15.68 -20.27
CA GLY A 497 -2.73 16.60 -20.59
C GLY A 497 -2.62 17.29 -21.93
N ALA A 498 -2.02 18.47 -22.00
CA ALA A 498 -2.08 19.37 -23.14
C ALA A 498 -1.52 18.78 -24.43
N ILE A 499 -0.38 18.07 -24.36
CA ILE A 499 0.21 17.44 -25.55
C ILE A 499 -0.26 15.99 -25.78
N GLY A 500 -1.01 15.43 -24.84
CA GLY A 500 -1.55 14.07 -24.94
C GLY A 500 -0.53 12.96 -24.80
N ASP A 501 0.38 13.09 -23.86
CA ASP A 501 1.60 12.33 -23.56
C ASP A 501 2.72 12.43 -24.62
N VAL A 502 3.95 12.07 -24.23
CA VAL A 502 5.14 12.15 -25.11
C VAL A 502 5.05 11.29 -26.37
N ASN A 503 4.17 10.29 -26.39
CA ASN A 503 3.91 9.42 -27.55
C ASN A 503 2.56 9.67 -28.21
N GLN A 504 1.81 10.68 -27.74
CA GLN A 504 0.50 11.09 -28.27
C GLN A 504 -0.59 10.00 -28.13
N GLY A 505 -0.48 9.16 -27.10
CA GLY A 505 -1.51 8.17 -26.78
C GLY A 505 -2.77 8.76 -26.10
N LEU A 506 -2.74 10.06 -25.79
CA LEU A 506 -3.85 10.81 -25.17
C LEU A 506 -4.18 12.10 -25.96
N GLU A 507 -3.66 12.24 -27.18
CA GLU A 507 -3.81 13.44 -28.02
C GLU A 507 -5.28 13.86 -28.15
N GLY A 508 -5.58 15.15 -27.83
CA GLY A 508 -6.91 15.74 -27.92
C GLY A 508 -7.88 15.39 -26.78
N LEU A 509 -7.52 14.47 -25.88
CA LEU A 509 -8.44 14.03 -24.82
C LEU A 509 -8.63 15.08 -23.71
N GLN A 510 -7.61 15.91 -23.40
CA GLN A 510 -7.79 17.01 -22.46
C GLN A 510 -8.78 18.05 -22.99
N GLU A 511 -8.72 18.39 -24.27
CA GLU A 511 -9.67 19.32 -24.91
C GLU A 511 -11.10 18.78 -24.80
N LYS A 512 -11.28 17.47 -25.00
CA LYS A 512 -12.60 16.83 -24.99
C LYS A 512 -13.18 16.64 -23.58
N TYR A 513 -12.37 16.23 -22.59
CA TYR A 513 -12.84 15.82 -21.26
C TYR A 513 -12.46 16.80 -20.13
N GLY A 514 -11.68 17.82 -20.43
CA GLY A 514 -11.24 18.85 -19.50
C GLY A 514 -10.04 18.44 -18.62
N SER A 515 -9.36 19.44 -18.09
CA SER A 515 -8.15 19.27 -17.24
C SER A 515 -8.41 18.63 -15.87
N THR A 516 -9.67 18.48 -15.46
CA THR A 516 -10.00 17.71 -14.25
C THR A 516 -9.84 16.21 -14.48
N ARG A 517 -10.10 15.73 -15.69
CA ARG A 517 -10.10 14.31 -16.02
C ARG A 517 -8.85 13.84 -16.77
N VAL A 518 -8.26 14.73 -17.58
CA VAL A 518 -7.01 14.49 -18.30
C VAL A 518 -6.07 15.64 -17.97
N ALA A 519 -5.14 15.41 -17.07
CA ALA A 519 -4.37 16.48 -16.43
C ALA A 519 -2.85 16.32 -16.59
N ASP A 520 -2.19 17.47 -16.73
CA ASP A 520 -0.74 17.53 -16.54
C ASP A 520 -0.37 17.53 -15.06
N ALA A 521 0.74 16.93 -14.71
CA ALA A 521 1.38 17.01 -13.41
C ALA A 521 2.82 17.52 -13.54
N GLY A 522 3.37 18.11 -12.49
CA GLY A 522 4.79 18.41 -12.43
C GLY A 522 5.65 17.15 -12.33
N ILE A 523 6.97 17.30 -12.46
CA ILE A 523 7.95 16.21 -12.27
C ILE A 523 8.00 15.86 -10.78
N ARG A 524 7.30 14.79 -10.39
CA ARG A 524 7.10 14.40 -8.99
C ARG A 524 6.50 12.99 -8.89
N GLU A 525 7.23 11.99 -9.32
CA GLU A 525 6.74 10.61 -9.51
C GLU A 525 6.14 10.02 -8.23
N ALA A 526 6.78 10.21 -7.08
CA ALA A 526 6.28 9.70 -5.80
C ALA A 526 4.92 10.32 -5.44
N THR A 527 4.77 11.63 -5.67
CA THR A 527 3.50 12.34 -5.39
C THR A 527 2.43 11.98 -6.40
N ILE A 528 2.76 11.78 -7.69
CA ILE A 528 1.82 11.29 -8.70
C ILE A 528 1.19 9.95 -8.27
N ILE A 529 2.00 9.00 -7.80
CA ILE A 529 1.49 7.72 -7.30
C ILE A 529 0.63 7.92 -6.05
N GLY A 530 1.10 8.69 -5.09
CA GLY A 530 0.32 8.97 -3.87
C GLY A 530 -1.01 9.67 -4.15
N GLN A 531 -1.05 10.62 -5.11
CA GLN A 531 -2.30 11.23 -5.59
C GLN A 531 -3.27 10.17 -6.09
N GLY A 532 -2.78 9.22 -6.91
CA GLY A 532 -3.59 8.09 -7.38
C GLY A 532 -4.14 7.25 -6.22
N ILE A 533 -3.31 6.91 -5.23
CA ILE A 533 -3.74 6.14 -4.05
C ILE A 533 -4.88 6.88 -3.32
N GLY A 534 -4.66 8.15 -2.98
CA GLY A 534 -5.64 8.92 -2.22
C GLY A 534 -6.97 9.12 -2.95
N MET A 535 -6.94 9.41 -4.25
CA MET A 535 -8.16 9.53 -5.07
C MET A 535 -8.90 8.19 -5.19
N ALA A 536 -8.18 7.09 -5.39
CA ALA A 536 -8.78 5.75 -5.47
C ALA A 536 -9.40 5.31 -4.14
N MET A 537 -8.82 5.66 -3.00
CA MET A 537 -9.39 5.41 -1.67
C MET A 537 -10.72 6.14 -1.42
N ARG A 538 -11.03 7.12 -2.23
CA ARG A 538 -12.28 7.88 -2.22
C ARG A 538 -13.22 7.52 -3.37
N GLY A 539 -13.03 6.37 -4.04
CA GLY A 539 -13.96 5.83 -5.03
C GLY A 539 -13.74 6.30 -6.47
N LEU A 540 -12.76 7.18 -6.73
CA LEU A 540 -12.36 7.54 -8.10
C LEU A 540 -11.54 6.40 -8.73
N ARG A 541 -11.39 6.45 -10.06
CA ARG A 541 -10.63 5.47 -10.85
C ARG A 541 -9.43 6.15 -11.53
N PRO A 542 -8.41 6.53 -10.75
CA PRO A 542 -7.24 7.22 -11.28
C PRO A 542 -6.33 6.30 -12.06
N ILE A 543 -5.81 6.83 -13.16
CA ILE A 543 -4.71 6.28 -13.93
C ILE A 543 -3.55 7.24 -13.73
N ALA A 544 -2.57 6.84 -12.94
CA ALA A 544 -1.37 7.64 -12.64
C ALA A 544 -0.27 7.30 -13.63
N GLU A 545 0.17 8.27 -14.41
CA GLU A 545 1.17 8.05 -15.44
C GLU A 545 2.56 8.47 -15.00
N ILE A 546 3.51 7.56 -15.12
CA ILE A 546 4.96 7.82 -15.04
C ILE A 546 5.53 7.62 -16.44
N GLN A 547 6.26 8.61 -16.95
CA GLN A 547 6.68 8.62 -18.37
C GLN A 547 7.45 7.36 -18.78
N TYR A 548 8.41 6.92 -17.96
CA TYR A 548 9.24 5.75 -18.24
C TYR A 548 9.42 4.86 -17.02
N LEU A 549 9.55 3.57 -17.23
CA LEU A 549 9.72 2.58 -16.16
C LEU A 549 10.94 2.89 -15.28
N ASP A 550 12.01 3.41 -15.87
CA ASP A 550 13.21 3.79 -15.11
C ASP A 550 12.95 4.90 -14.09
N TYR A 551 12.00 5.80 -14.36
CA TYR A 551 11.62 6.88 -13.44
C TYR A 551 10.67 6.41 -12.35
N LEU A 552 10.01 5.25 -12.52
CA LEU A 552 9.19 4.63 -11.49
C LEU A 552 9.97 4.38 -10.20
N MET A 553 11.30 4.29 -10.29
CA MET A 553 12.18 4.08 -9.12
C MET A 553 12.01 5.17 -8.06
N TYR A 554 11.74 6.43 -8.43
CA TYR A 554 11.44 7.50 -7.48
C TYR A 554 10.15 7.28 -6.69
N ALA A 555 9.20 6.54 -7.25
CA ALA A 555 7.91 6.23 -6.62
C ALA A 555 7.87 4.81 -6.04
N LEU A 556 8.90 3.99 -6.27
CA LEU A 556 8.86 2.56 -5.96
C LEU A 556 8.60 2.29 -4.48
N GLN A 557 9.13 3.12 -3.56
CA GLN A 557 8.84 3.01 -2.14
C GLN A 557 7.34 3.22 -1.84
N ILE A 558 6.69 4.21 -2.45
CA ILE A 558 5.26 4.49 -2.25
C ILE A 558 4.41 3.36 -2.83
N ILE A 559 4.81 2.80 -3.96
CA ILE A 559 4.13 1.63 -4.55
C ILE A 559 4.28 0.42 -3.63
N SER A 560 5.49 0.11 -3.18
CA SER A 560 5.82 -1.03 -2.33
C SER A 560 5.15 -0.93 -0.96
N ASP A 561 5.37 0.17 -0.24
CA ASP A 561 5.04 0.27 1.18
C ASP A 561 3.59 0.70 1.41
N ASP A 562 3.03 1.55 0.55
CA ASP A 562 1.66 2.02 0.72
C ASP A 562 0.65 1.25 -0.16
N LEU A 563 0.78 1.30 -1.49
CA LEU A 563 -0.20 0.73 -2.41
C LEU A 563 -0.27 -0.79 -2.30
N ALA A 564 0.87 -1.46 -2.44
CA ALA A 564 0.93 -2.93 -2.50
C ALA A 564 0.53 -3.59 -1.17
N THR A 565 0.79 -2.95 -0.04
CA THR A 565 0.43 -3.52 1.26
C THR A 565 -0.96 -3.11 1.75
N LEU A 566 -1.63 -2.14 1.13
CA LEU A 566 -2.87 -1.54 1.65
C LEU A 566 -3.95 -2.58 1.94
N HIS A 567 -4.25 -3.43 0.98
CA HIS A 567 -5.29 -4.45 1.11
C HIS A 567 -4.93 -5.48 2.18
N TYR A 568 -3.68 -5.94 2.20
CA TYR A 568 -3.16 -6.89 3.19
C TYR A 568 -3.19 -6.32 4.61
N ARG A 569 -2.60 -5.13 4.85
CA ARG A 569 -2.48 -4.56 6.20
C ARG A 569 -3.81 -4.14 6.82
N THR A 570 -4.85 -3.97 6.00
CA THR A 570 -6.21 -3.60 6.44
C THR A 570 -7.20 -4.76 6.42
N LEU A 571 -6.77 -6.00 6.19
CA LEU A 571 -7.65 -7.16 5.96
C LEU A 571 -8.77 -6.85 4.93
N GLY A 572 -8.42 -6.23 3.82
CA GLY A 572 -9.38 -5.89 2.78
C GLY A 572 -10.41 -4.82 3.18
N LYS A 573 -10.21 -4.10 4.29
CA LYS A 573 -11.15 -3.06 4.73
C LYS A 573 -10.93 -1.71 4.06
N GLN A 574 -9.84 -1.57 3.31
CA GLN A 574 -9.60 -0.45 2.39
C GLN A 574 -9.07 -0.98 1.07
N LYS A 575 -9.37 -0.26 -0.01
CA LYS A 575 -8.85 -0.52 -1.35
C LYS A 575 -8.50 0.78 -2.06
N ALA A 576 -7.56 0.69 -2.99
CA ALA A 576 -7.17 1.79 -3.88
C ALA A 576 -7.05 1.26 -5.32
N PRO A 577 -8.16 1.06 -6.03
CA PRO A 577 -8.18 0.48 -7.36
C PRO A 577 -7.70 1.48 -8.42
N MET A 578 -6.41 1.80 -8.39
CA MET A 578 -5.74 2.67 -9.35
C MET A 578 -4.95 1.85 -10.39
N ILE A 579 -4.67 2.47 -11.51
CA ILE A 579 -3.80 1.93 -12.54
C ILE A 579 -2.55 2.81 -12.62
N ILE A 580 -1.39 2.19 -12.52
CA ILE A 580 -0.11 2.85 -12.83
C ILE A 580 0.19 2.56 -14.29
N ARG A 581 0.26 3.60 -15.10
CA ARG A 581 0.63 3.52 -16.51
C ARG A 581 2.07 3.96 -16.69
N THR A 582 2.89 3.16 -17.35
CA THR A 582 4.25 3.55 -17.70
C THR A 582 4.67 2.91 -19.02
N ARG A 583 5.77 3.34 -19.55
CA ARG A 583 6.38 2.82 -20.77
C ARG A 583 7.72 2.21 -20.45
N GLY A 584 7.96 1.06 -21.03
CA GLY A 584 9.21 0.36 -20.80
C GLY A 584 9.36 -0.80 -21.75
N HIS A 585 10.18 -1.74 -21.32
CA HIS A 585 10.44 -2.98 -22.01
C HIS A 585 10.88 -2.77 -23.47
N ARG A 586 12.19 -2.87 -23.69
CA ARG A 586 12.89 -2.56 -24.93
C ARG A 586 13.06 -1.06 -25.20
N LEU A 587 13.68 -0.37 -24.23
CA LEU A 587 14.25 0.97 -24.39
C LEU A 587 15.77 0.88 -24.53
N GLU A 588 16.41 1.98 -24.94
CA GLU A 588 17.84 2.06 -25.17
C GLU A 588 18.57 2.88 -24.12
N GLY A 589 19.80 2.45 -23.80
CA GLY A 589 20.72 3.18 -22.92
C GLY A 589 20.46 3.03 -21.43
N ILE A 590 21.40 3.54 -20.61
CA ILE A 590 21.48 3.31 -19.17
C ILE A 590 20.23 3.85 -18.41
N TRP A 591 19.74 5.03 -18.82
CA TRP A 591 18.68 5.74 -18.13
C TRP A 591 17.27 5.44 -18.64
N HIS A 592 17.20 4.69 -19.76
CA HIS A 592 15.96 4.29 -20.41
C HIS A 592 16.02 2.80 -20.78
N SER A 593 16.51 1.96 -19.88
CA SER A 593 16.61 0.52 -20.10
C SER A 593 15.24 -0.16 -20.13
N GLY A 594 14.31 0.33 -19.33
CA GLY A 594 12.92 -0.13 -19.28
C GLY A 594 12.70 -1.58 -18.89
N SER A 595 13.72 -2.24 -18.31
CA SER A 595 13.77 -3.70 -18.19
C SER A 595 13.97 -4.19 -16.75
N GLN A 596 13.91 -3.33 -15.72
CA GLN A 596 14.16 -3.69 -14.32
C GLN A 596 12.98 -4.43 -13.67
N MET A 597 12.41 -5.39 -14.38
CA MET A 597 11.18 -6.07 -13.94
C MET A 597 11.42 -6.94 -12.70
N GLY A 598 12.55 -7.63 -12.60
CA GLY A 598 12.86 -8.50 -11.46
C GLY A 598 12.88 -7.76 -10.14
N GLY A 599 13.48 -6.56 -10.09
CA GLY A 599 13.46 -5.69 -8.91
C GLY A 599 12.04 -5.24 -8.54
N ILE A 600 11.24 -4.85 -9.52
CA ILE A 600 9.86 -4.41 -9.33
C ILE A 600 9.00 -5.56 -8.81
N LEU A 601 9.03 -6.72 -9.46
CA LEU A 601 8.24 -7.90 -9.11
C LEU A 601 8.43 -8.33 -7.64
N ASN A 602 9.64 -8.20 -7.11
CA ASN A 602 9.93 -8.57 -5.74
C ASN A 602 9.40 -7.57 -4.70
N LEU A 603 9.30 -6.29 -5.05
CA LEU A 603 8.90 -5.22 -4.14
C LEU A 603 7.39 -4.91 -4.16
N VAL A 604 6.67 -5.18 -5.26
CA VAL A 604 5.28 -4.74 -5.42
C VAL A 604 4.25 -5.85 -5.19
N ARG A 605 4.56 -6.84 -4.35
CA ARG A 605 3.60 -7.90 -3.99
C ARG A 605 2.34 -7.32 -3.36
N GLY A 606 1.19 -7.52 -4.00
CA GLY A 606 -0.12 -6.97 -3.63
C GLY A 606 -0.76 -6.11 -4.72
N ILE A 607 -0.03 -5.82 -5.81
CA ILE A 607 -0.61 -5.26 -7.05
C ILE A 607 -0.31 -6.17 -8.23
N TYR A 608 -1.08 -6.05 -9.30
CA TYR A 608 -0.83 -6.77 -10.53
C TYR A 608 0.24 -6.09 -11.40
N VAL A 609 1.01 -6.89 -12.14
CA VAL A 609 2.06 -6.39 -13.04
C VAL A 609 1.84 -6.99 -14.43
N LEU A 610 1.52 -6.12 -15.38
CA LEU A 610 1.08 -6.47 -16.72
C LEU A 610 2.02 -5.85 -17.75
N VAL A 611 2.55 -6.66 -18.66
CA VAL A 611 3.50 -6.21 -19.69
C VAL A 611 2.99 -6.69 -21.07
N PRO A 612 2.04 -5.94 -21.67
CA PRO A 612 1.44 -6.31 -22.95
C PRO A 612 2.47 -6.24 -24.08
N ARG A 613 2.39 -7.18 -25.05
CA ARG A 613 3.29 -7.21 -26.23
C ARG A 613 2.97 -6.16 -27.29
N ASN A 614 1.76 -5.59 -27.27
CA ASN A 614 1.31 -4.57 -28.21
C ASN A 614 0.21 -3.69 -27.61
N MET A 615 -0.22 -2.65 -28.33
CA MET A 615 -1.17 -1.65 -27.82
C MET A 615 -2.61 -2.17 -27.75
N THR A 616 -2.99 -3.11 -28.60
CA THR A 616 -4.30 -3.78 -28.49
C THR A 616 -4.41 -4.57 -27.19
N LYS A 617 -3.35 -5.30 -26.79
CA LYS A 617 -3.33 -6.00 -25.50
C LYS A 617 -3.33 -5.02 -24.31
N ALA A 618 -2.59 -3.93 -24.41
CA ALA A 618 -2.59 -2.87 -23.38
C ALA A 618 -3.99 -2.27 -23.19
N ALA A 619 -4.66 -1.90 -24.27
CA ALA A 619 -6.03 -1.39 -24.25
C ALA A 619 -7.00 -2.39 -23.59
N GLY A 620 -6.88 -3.68 -23.93
CA GLY A 620 -7.65 -4.74 -23.30
C GLY A 620 -7.42 -4.87 -21.80
N PHE A 621 -6.18 -4.69 -21.32
CA PHE A 621 -5.87 -4.68 -19.88
C PHE A 621 -6.52 -3.48 -19.16
N TYR A 622 -6.49 -2.28 -19.73
CA TYR A 622 -7.18 -1.13 -19.15
C TYR A 622 -8.68 -1.39 -19.01
N ASN A 623 -9.32 -1.96 -20.04
CA ASN A 623 -10.74 -2.30 -20.01
C ASN A 623 -11.07 -3.37 -18.96
N THR A 624 -10.17 -4.31 -18.69
CA THR A 624 -10.32 -5.32 -17.64
C THR A 624 -10.15 -4.67 -16.26
N LEU A 625 -9.10 -3.89 -16.08
CA LEU A 625 -8.77 -3.27 -14.79
C LEU A 625 -9.84 -2.28 -14.32
N LEU A 626 -10.45 -1.51 -15.23
CA LEU A 626 -11.53 -0.58 -14.86
C LEU A 626 -12.81 -1.27 -14.37
N LYS A 627 -12.97 -2.56 -14.64
CA LYS A 627 -14.06 -3.38 -14.06
C LYS A 627 -13.66 -4.06 -12.76
N SER A 628 -12.41 -3.98 -12.38
CA SER A 628 -11.89 -4.64 -11.17
C SER A 628 -11.66 -3.65 -10.02
N ASP A 629 -11.49 -4.19 -8.84
CA ASP A 629 -11.13 -3.43 -7.63
C ASP A 629 -9.66 -3.63 -7.20
N GLN A 630 -8.82 -4.20 -8.08
CA GLN A 630 -7.39 -4.41 -7.83
C GLN A 630 -6.54 -3.30 -8.45
N ALA A 631 -5.51 -2.88 -7.75
CA ALA A 631 -4.48 -1.99 -8.30
C ALA A 631 -3.53 -2.75 -9.23
N ALA A 632 -3.02 -2.07 -10.26
CA ALA A 632 -2.11 -2.68 -11.23
C ALA A 632 -1.08 -1.70 -11.78
N LEU A 633 0.08 -2.24 -12.17
CA LEU A 633 1.08 -1.60 -13.01
C LEU A 633 0.96 -2.16 -14.43
N VAL A 634 0.79 -1.28 -15.41
CA VAL A 634 0.79 -1.63 -16.84
C VAL A 634 2.03 -1.00 -17.49
N VAL A 635 2.90 -1.83 -18.04
CA VAL A 635 4.14 -1.41 -18.71
C VAL A 635 3.94 -1.55 -20.23
N GLU A 636 3.59 -0.45 -20.88
CA GLU A 636 3.39 -0.41 -22.33
C GLU A 636 4.71 -0.51 -23.07
N CYS A 637 4.73 -1.26 -24.19
CA CYS A 637 5.91 -1.35 -25.05
C CYS A 637 6.17 -0.02 -25.76
N LEU A 638 7.24 0.69 -25.40
CA LEU A 638 7.54 1.98 -26.03
C LEU A 638 7.58 1.90 -27.56
N ASN A 639 8.27 0.91 -28.12
CA ASN A 639 8.36 0.73 -29.56
C ASN A 639 7.02 0.39 -30.22
N GLY A 640 6.00 0.00 -29.47
CA GLY A 640 4.66 -0.33 -29.97
C GLY A 640 3.87 0.88 -30.48
N TYR A 641 4.15 2.07 -29.97
CA TYR A 641 3.34 3.27 -30.29
C TYR A 641 3.33 3.63 -31.79
N ARG A 642 4.40 3.35 -32.49
CA ARG A 642 4.54 3.63 -33.95
C ARG A 642 4.41 2.39 -34.83
N LEU A 643 4.22 1.21 -34.24
CA LEU A 643 3.95 0.00 -35.00
C LEU A 643 2.50 -0.02 -35.46
N LYS A 644 2.30 -0.55 -36.66
CA LYS A 644 0.96 -0.70 -37.22
C LYS A 644 0.25 -1.90 -36.65
N GLU A 645 -0.91 -1.68 -36.10
CA GLU A 645 -1.84 -2.70 -35.62
C GLU A 645 -3.19 -2.52 -36.31
N LYS A 646 -3.91 -3.63 -36.52
CA LYS A 646 -5.28 -3.56 -37.05
C LYS A 646 -6.19 -3.03 -35.95
N LYS A 647 -6.94 -1.97 -36.23
CA LYS A 647 -7.82 -1.32 -35.23
C LYS A 647 -9.04 -2.19 -34.94
N PRO A 648 -9.29 -2.55 -33.68
CA PRO A 648 -10.50 -3.31 -33.29
C PRO A 648 -11.79 -2.51 -33.51
N ASN A 649 -12.86 -3.19 -33.96
CA ASN A 649 -14.18 -2.57 -34.10
C ASN A 649 -14.90 -2.37 -32.75
N ASN A 650 -14.59 -3.21 -31.75
CA ASN A 650 -15.20 -3.17 -30.41
C ASN A 650 -14.34 -2.41 -29.40
N MET A 651 -13.82 -1.23 -29.79
CA MET A 651 -13.02 -0.37 -28.91
C MET A 651 -13.73 -0.10 -27.60
N GLY A 652 -13.00 -0.22 -26.48
CA GLY A 652 -13.52 -0.04 -25.12
C GLY A 652 -14.34 -1.20 -24.56
N ASP A 653 -14.61 -2.27 -25.34
CA ASP A 653 -15.37 -3.45 -24.91
C ASP A 653 -14.55 -4.73 -24.86
N PHE A 654 -13.55 -4.88 -25.73
CA PHE A 654 -12.66 -6.03 -25.65
C PHE A 654 -11.82 -5.97 -24.37
N LYS A 655 -11.44 -7.13 -23.84
CA LYS A 655 -10.74 -7.29 -22.57
C LYS A 655 -9.65 -8.35 -22.70
N THR A 656 -8.45 -8.04 -22.22
CA THR A 656 -7.39 -9.03 -22.03
C THR A 656 -7.56 -9.66 -20.64
N ALA A 657 -7.63 -10.97 -20.57
CA ALA A 657 -7.70 -11.69 -19.30
C ALA A 657 -6.38 -11.55 -18.54
N ILE A 658 -6.46 -11.41 -17.22
CA ILE A 658 -5.30 -11.24 -16.34
C ILE A 658 -4.93 -12.61 -15.73
N GLY A 659 -3.63 -12.90 -15.67
CA GLY A 659 -3.13 -14.18 -15.17
C GLY A 659 -3.28 -15.34 -16.15
N VAL A 660 -3.60 -15.06 -17.40
CA VAL A 660 -3.74 -16.06 -18.47
C VAL A 660 -2.64 -15.83 -19.50
N VAL A 661 -1.84 -16.83 -19.76
CA VAL A 661 -0.84 -16.80 -20.85
C VAL A 661 -1.50 -17.03 -22.20
N GLU A 662 -0.85 -16.60 -23.27
CA GLU A 662 -1.37 -16.78 -24.63
C GLU A 662 -0.37 -17.57 -25.50
N SER A 663 -0.82 -18.67 -26.09
CA SER A 663 -0.04 -19.34 -27.14
C SER A 663 -0.17 -18.50 -28.44
N VAL A 664 0.90 -17.80 -28.75
CA VAL A 664 1.00 -16.94 -29.95
C VAL A 664 1.22 -17.79 -31.19
N LYS A 665 1.95 -18.88 -31.08
CA LYS A 665 2.20 -19.89 -32.09
C LYS A 665 2.28 -21.26 -31.45
N ASN A 666 1.51 -22.21 -31.97
CA ASN A 666 1.67 -23.61 -31.57
C ASN A 666 2.93 -24.21 -32.23
N GLY A 667 3.57 -25.14 -31.53
CA GLY A 667 4.73 -25.88 -31.99
C GLY A 667 4.87 -27.19 -31.21
N SER A 668 5.80 -28.06 -31.62
CA SER A 668 5.96 -29.41 -31.06
C SER A 668 7.30 -29.68 -30.38
N ASP A 669 8.32 -28.88 -30.63
CA ASP A 669 9.71 -29.27 -30.31
C ASP A 669 10.29 -28.59 -29.09
N ILE A 670 9.96 -27.31 -28.85
CA ILE A 670 10.42 -26.52 -27.70
C ILE A 670 9.39 -25.44 -27.38
N THR A 671 9.18 -25.17 -26.09
CA THR A 671 8.41 -24.02 -25.60
C THR A 671 9.35 -22.84 -25.37
N ILE A 672 9.09 -21.73 -26.06
CA ILE A 672 9.79 -20.46 -25.85
C ILE A 672 8.83 -19.48 -25.16
N ILE A 673 9.23 -19.01 -23.99
CA ILE A 673 8.44 -18.08 -23.17
C ILE A 673 9.08 -16.72 -23.18
N SER A 674 8.27 -15.69 -23.38
CA SER A 674 8.69 -14.29 -23.25
C SER A 674 7.48 -13.40 -22.92
N TYR A 675 7.69 -12.11 -22.83
CA TYR A 675 6.67 -11.10 -22.57
C TYR A 675 7.04 -9.77 -23.23
N GLY A 676 6.08 -8.86 -23.37
CA GLY A 676 6.29 -7.51 -23.86
C GLY A 676 6.95 -7.47 -25.25
N SER A 677 7.81 -6.50 -25.49
CA SER A 677 8.45 -6.25 -26.78
C SER A 677 9.36 -7.37 -27.28
N THR A 678 9.92 -8.18 -26.36
CA THR A 678 10.88 -9.24 -26.72
C THR A 678 10.22 -10.35 -27.55
N LEU A 679 8.91 -10.53 -27.40
CA LEU A 679 8.16 -11.51 -28.20
C LEU A 679 8.33 -11.33 -29.72
N ARG A 680 8.48 -10.10 -30.21
CA ARG A 680 8.73 -9.85 -31.65
C ARG A 680 10.05 -10.43 -32.13
N LEU A 681 11.06 -10.42 -31.27
CA LEU A 681 12.36 -11.04 -31.60
C LEU A 681 12.25 -12.56 -31.57
N VAL A 682 11.49 -13.10 -30.63
CA VAL A 682 11.19 -14.54 -30.56
C VAL A 682 10.45 -14.98 -31.83
N GLU A 683 9.41 -14.24 -32.26
CA GLU A 683 8.68 -14.54 -33.50
C GLU A 683 9.58 -14.52 -34.76
N GLN A 684 10.55 -13.60 -34.81
CA GLN A 684 11.51 -13.53 -35.93
C GLN A 684 12.46 -14.72 -35.89
N ALA A 685 13.03 -15.07 -34.74
CA ALA A 685 13.93 -16.22 -34.60
C ALA A 685 13.23 -17.54 -34.91
N VAL A 686 11.99 -17.70 -34.48
CA VAL A 686 11.18 -18.92 -34.68
C VAL A 686 10.86 -19.15 -36.19
N ARG A 687 10.73 -18.09 -36.97
CA ARG A 687 10.58 -18.24 -38.43
C ARG A 687 11.83 -18.83 -39.06
N GLU A 688 13.01 -18.38 -38.65
CA GLU A 688 14.30 -18.90 -39.11
C GLU A 688 14.57 -20.34 -38.61
N LEU A 689 14.16 -20.63 -37.36
CA LEU A 689 14.25 -21.99 -36.78
C LEU A 689 13.38 -23.01 -37.52
N LEU A 690 12.24 -22.59 -38.05
CA LEU A 690 11.39 -23.46 -38.86
C LEU A 690 12.05 -23.82 -40.19
N GLU A 691 12.94 -22.99 -40.74
CA GLU A 691 13.72 -23.29 -41.96
C GLU A 691 14.76 -24.41 -41.76
N VAL A 692 15.08 -24.72 -40.51
CA VAL A 692 15.97 -25.81 -40.09
C VAL A 692 15.23 -26.91 -39.32
N ASP A 693 13.95 -27.09 -39.59
CA ASP A 693 13.08 -28.14 -39.07
C ASP A 693 12.94 -28.15 -37.51
N ILE A 694 12.97 -26.98 -36.89
CA ILE A 694 12.66 -26.81 -35.46
C ILE A 694 11.33 -26.05 -35.28
N ASP A 695 10.28 -26.75 -34.83
CA ASP A 695 8.94 -26.21 -34.65
C ASP A 695 8.70 -25.74 -33.20
N CYS A 696 8.96 -24.45 -32.95
CA CYS A 696 8.83 -23.85 -31.62
C CYS A 696 7.39 -23.44 -31.29
N GLU A 697 6.95 -23.69 -30.08
CA GLU A 697 5.79 -23.05 -29.46
C GLU A 697 6.18 -21.73 -28.83
N ILE A 698 5.40 -20.68 -29.06
CA ILE A 698 5.63 -19.34 -28.47
C ILE A 698 4.53 -19.04 -27.46
N ILE A 699 4.90 -18.78 -26.21
CA ILE A 699 3.98 -18.37 -25.15
C ILE A 699 4.29 -16.94 -24.70
N ASP A 700 3.27 -16.08 -24.77
CA ASP A 700 3.26 -14.74 -24.19
C ASP A 700 2.73 -14.79 -22.75
N VAL A 701 3.58 -14.49 -21.79
CA VAL A 701 3.16 -14.42 -20.37
C VAL A 701 2.23 -13.24 -20.14
N GLN A 702 2.45 -12.12 -20.73
CA GLN A 702 1.69 -10.85 -20.69
C GLN A 702 1.27 -10.36 -19.27
N SER A 703 1.09 -11.27 -18.32
CA SER A 703 0.77 -11.01 -16.92
C SER A 703 1.82 -11.67 -16.02
N LEU A 704 2.73 -10.88 -15.45
CA LEU A 704 3.77 -11.39 -14.54
C LEU A 704 3.24 -11.64 -13.13
N ILE A 705 2.34 -10.79 -12.66
CA ILE A 705 1.57 -10.96 -11.43
C ILE A 705 0.11 -10.62 -11.72
N PRO A 706 -0.83 -11.56 -11.56
CA PRO A 706 -0.65 -13.00 -11.28
C PRO A 706 -0.08 -13.75 -12.47
N PHE A 707 0.57 -14.89 -12.20
CA PHE A 707 1.27 -15.69 -13.21
C PHE A 707 0.49 -16.97 -13.52
N ASP A 708 0.26 -17.26 -14.80
CA ASP A 708 -0.29 -18.51 -15.38
C ASP A 708 -1.27 -19.30 -14.49
N LEU A 709 -2.40 -18.68 -14.15
CA LEU A 709 -3.39 -19.25 -13.23
C LEU A 709 -4.03 -20.56 -13.70
N ASN A 710 -3.92 -20.86 -15.00
CA ASN A 710 -4.48 -22.06 -15.63
C ASN A 710 -3.45 -23.20 -15.79
N ASN A 711 -2.18 -22.96 -15.42
CA ASN A 711 -1.06 -23.88 -15.67
C ASN A 711 -0.94 -24.26 -17.16
N ASP A 712 -1.17 -23.30 -18.05
CA ASP A 712 -1.13 -23.54 -19.52
C ASP A 712 0.30 -23.77 -20.01
N ILE A 713 1.32 -23.27 -19.31
CA ILE A 713 2.75 -23.53 -19.60
C ILE A 713 3.08 -25.01 -19.37
N VAL A 714 2.58 -25.63 -18.30
CA VAL A 714 2.80 -27.07 -18.06
C VAL A 714 2.19 -27.92 -19.18
N LYS A 715 1.02 -27.53 -19.68
CA LYS A 715 0.39 -28.20 -20.83
C LYS A 715 1.24 -28.12 -22.09
N SER A 716 1.93 -27.00 -22.31
CA SER A 716 2.89 -26.86 -23.38
C SER A 716 4.11 -27.78 -23.18
N LEU A 717 4.66 -27.81 -21.97
CA LEU A 717 5.81 -28.64 -21.62
C LEU A 717 5.52 -30.14 -21.74
N GLN A 718 4.30 -30.59 -21.48
CA GLN A 718 3.88 -31.98 -21.74
C GLN A 718 4.00 -32.41 -23.19
N LYS A 719 3.97 -31.44 -24.12
CA LYS A 719 4.08 -31.67 -25.57
C LYS A 719 5.52 -31.50 -26.06
N THR A 720 6.21 -30.45 -25.61
CA THR A 720 7.49 -30.01 -26.16
C THR A 720 8.71 -30.53 -25.41
N ASN A 721 8.55 -30.84 -24.13
CA ASN A 721 9.57 -31.33 -23.19
C ASN A 721 10.81 -30.45 -23.01
N ARG A 722 10.87 -29.27 -23.64
CA ARG A 722 11.99 -28.32 -23.58
C ARG A 722 11.53 -26.90 -23.33
N LEU A 723 12.32 -26.14 -22.57
CA LEU A 723 11.98 -24.80 -22.14
C LEU A 723 13.13 -23.81 -22.39
N LEU A 724 12.82 -22.73 -23.09
CA LEU A 724 13.66 -21.52 -23.16
C LEU A 724 12.84 -20.31 -22.66
N ILE A 725 13.36 -19.55 -21.72
CA ILE A 725 12.81 -18.26 -21.30
C ILE A 725 13.71 -17.15 -21.85
N VAL A 726 13.12 -16.24 -22.64
CA VAL A 726 13.82 -15.10 -23.22
C VAL A 726 13.39 -13.82 -22.53
N ASP A 727 14.34 -13.08 -22.00
CA ASP A 727 14.12 -11.89 -21.18
C ASP A 727 15.19 -10.83 -21.45
N GLU A 728 14.80 -9.58 -21.50
CA GLU A 728 15.75 -8.47 -21.63
C GLU A 728 16.18 -7.86 -20.28
N ASP A 729 15.73 -8.43 -19.16
CA ASP A 729 16.27 -8.10 -17.83
C ASP A 729 17.63 -8.80 -17.61
N VAL A 730 18.37 -8.32 -16.65
CA VAL A 730 19.67 -8.90 -16.26
C VAL A 730 19.53 -10.34 -15.72
N PRO A 731 20.59 -11.16 -15.72
CA PRO A 731 20.56 -12.46 -15.09
C PRO A 731 20.07 -12.40 -13.64
N GLY A 732 19.13 -13.25 -13.27
CA GLY A 732 18.47 -13.21 -11.96
C GLY A 732 17.28 -12.23 -11.86
N GLY A 733 16.92 -11.59 -12.97
CA GLY A 733 15.76 -10.70 -13.08
C GLY A 733 14.42 -11.44 -13.25
N ALA A 734 13.55 -10.93 -14.14
CA ALA A 734 12.21 -11.49 -14.34
C ALA A 734 12.23 -12.95 -14.82
N SER A 735 13.22 -13.36 -15.62
CA SER A 735 13.36 -14.75 -16.06
C SER A 735 13.54 -15.74 -14.90
N ALA A 736 14.26 -15.36 -13.83
CA ALA A 736 14.39 -16.19 -12.64
C ALA A 736 13.05 -16.31 -11.88
N TYR A 737 12.29 -15.23 -11.81
CA TYR A 737 10.93 -15.25 -11.26
C TYR A 737 10.02 -16.18 -12.08
N ILE A 738 9.99 -16.03 -13.41
CA ILE A 738 9.19 -16.84 -14.33
C ILE A 738 9.54 -18.33 -14.17
N LEU A 739 10.83 -18.68 -14.20
CA LEU A 739 11.27 -20.06 -14.01
C LEU A 739 10.82 -20.62 -12.65
N THR A 740 10.95 -19.83 -11.59
CA THR A 740 10.51 -20.24 -10.25
C THR A 740 9.01 -20.50 -10.20
N GLU A 741 8.19 -19.64 -10.82
CA GLU A 741 6.74 -19.82 -10.84
C GLU A 741 6.34 -21.04 -11.70
N ILE A 742 7.03 -21.30 -12.80
CA ILE A 742 6.81 -22.52 -13.61
C ILE A 742 7.12 -23.78 -12.79
N LEU A 743 8.30 -23.85 -12.18
CA LEU A 743 8.75 -25.03 -11.43
C LEU A 743 7.93 -25.31 -10.15
N LYS A 744 7.13 -24.37 -9.67
CA LYS A 744 6.15 -24.59 -8.60
C LYS A 744 4.89 -25.31 -9.07
N GLN A 745 4.61 -25.31 -10.37
CA GLN A 745 3.43 -25.96 -10.93
C GLN A 745 3.66 -27.48 -11.00
N ASP A 746 2.66 -28.25 -10.57
CA ASP A 746 2.73 -29.72 -10.57
C ASP A 746 2.97 -30.24 -11.99
N GLY A 747 3.95 -31.11 -12.13
CA GLY A 747 4.33 -31.71 -13.41
C GLY A 747 5.28 -30.87 -14.28
N ALA A 748 5.63 -29.65 -13.87
CA ALA A 748 6.49 -28.80 -14.71
C ALA A 748 7.90 -29.38 -14.89
N TYR A 749 8.53 -29.81 -13.80
CA TYR A 749 9.89 -30.38 -13.84
C TYR A 749 9.90 -31.79 -14.48
N GLU A 750 8.92 -32.62 -14.18
CA GLU A 750 8.79 -34.00 -14.64
C GLU A 750 8.61 -34.10 -16.17
N ASN A 751 8.13 -33.02 -16.82
CA ASN A 751 7.98 -32.97 -18.26
C ASN A 751 9.20 -32.42 -19.02
N LEU A 752 10.30 -32.08 -18.31
CA LEU A 752 11.51 -31.60 -18.96
C LEU A 752 12.46 -32.75 -19.27
N ASP A 753 12.91 -32.87 -20.53
CA ASP A 753 13.94 -33.83 -20.95
C ASP A 753 15.37 -33.21 -20.94
N SER A 754 15.46 -31.90 -20.78
CA SER A 754 16.72 -31.14 -20.69
C SER A 754 16.60 -30.02 -19.66
N ALA A 755 17.73 -29.47 -19.22
CA ALA A 755 17.76 -28.35 -18.31
C ALA A 755 17.06 -27.12 -18.94
N PRO A 756 16.11 -26.48 -18.24
CA PRO A 756 15.49 -25.24 -18.73
C PRO A 756 16.54 -24.16 -18.97
N GLN A 757 16.46 -23.49 -20.08
CA GLN A 757 17.43 -22.48 -20.48
C GLN A 757 16.88 -21.07 -20.27
N LEU A 758 17.77 -20.15 -19.87
CA LEU A 758 17.49 -18.73 -19.74
C LEU A 758 18.37 -17.95 -20.71
N LEU A 759 17.79 -17.12 -21.55
CA LEU A 759 18.49 -16.17 -22.39
C LEU A 759 18.13 -14.77 -21.90
N THR A 760 19.09 -14.10 -21.26
CA THR A 760 18.92 -12.81 -20.59
C THR A 760 19.79 -11.74 -21.21
N ALA A 761 19.56 -10.46 -20.83
CA ALA A 761 20.52 -9.40 -21.09
C ALA A 761 21.88 -9.68 -20.41
N GLN A 762 22.90 -8.91 -20.79
CA GLN A 762 24.19 -8.89 -20.10
C GLN A 762 24.01 -8.35 -18.66
N PRO A 763 24.92 -8.68 -17.71
CA PRO A 763 24.79 -8.28 -16.30
C PRO A 763 25.13 -6.79 -16.06
N HIS A 764 24.69 -5.93 -16.94
CA HIS A 764 24.82 -4.48 -16.86
C HIS A 764 23.66 -3.80 -17.59
N ARG A 765 23.42 -2.52 -17.31
CA ARG A 765 22.44 -1.74 -18.05
C ARG A 765 22.87 -1.56 -19.52
N PRO A 766 21.93 -1.59 -20.46
CA PRO A 766 22.25 -1.52 -21.87
C PRO A 766 23.05 -0.26 -22.26
N ALA A 767 24.00 -0.41 -23.14
CA ALA A 767 24.67 0.71 -23.76
C ALA A 767 23.73 1.43 -24.75
N TYR A 768 24.04 2.68 -25.06
CA TYR A 768 23.20 3.50 -25.94
C TYR A 768 23.40 3.15 -27.43
N GLY A 769 22.34 3.35 -28.20
CA GLY A 769 22.30 3.14 -29.66
C GLY A 769 22.07 1.69 -30.07
N SER A 770 21.87 1.46 -31.36
CA SER A 770 21.51 0.14 -31.90
C SER A 770 22.55 -0.94 -31.63
N ASP A 771 23.83 -0.62 -31.74
CA ASP A 771 24.91 -1.55 -31.43
C ASP A 771 24.95 -1.83 -29.90
N GLY A 772 24.79 -0.78 -29.09
CA GLY A 772 24.71 -0.91 -27.62
C GLY A 772 23.57 -1.82 -27.19
N ASP A 773 22.38 -1.66 -27.76
CA ASP A 773 21.22 -2.53 -27.50
C ASP A 773 21.48 -3.96 -28.00
N TYR A 774 22.02 -4.14 -29.21
CA TYR A 774 22.30 -5.45 -29.78
C TYR A 774 23.30 -6.27 -28.96
N PHE A 775 24.36 -5.65 -28.44
CA PHE A 775 25.36 -6.34 -27.64
C PHE A 775 25.00 -6.45 -26.16
N SER A 776 23.99 -5.74 -25.69
CA SER A 776 23.56 -5.75 -24.28
C SER A 776 22.33 -6.62 -24.02
N LYS A 777 21.44 -6.78 -25.00
CA LYS A 777 20.17 -7.50 -24.85
C LYS A 777 20.06 -8.65 -25.84
N PRO A 778 19.24 -9.67 -25.58
CA PRO A 778 19.00 -10.76 -26.53
C PRO A 778 18.57 -10.24 -27.91
N SER A 779 19.24 -10.66 -28.94
CA SER A 779 18.86 -10.45 -30.35
C SER A 779 18.13 -11.69 -30.90
N LYS A 780 17.54 -11.57 -32.09
CA LYS A 780 16.96 -12.74 -32.80
C LYS A 780 17.99 -13.82 -33.05
N ASN A 781 19.27 -13.43 -33.30
CA ASN A 781 20.34 -14.38 -33.57
C ASN A 781 20.71 -15.15 -32.31
N ASP A 782 20.79 -14.48 -31.16
CA ASP A 782 21.05 -15.14 -29.88
C ASP A 782 19.96 -16.16 -29.53
N ILE A 783 18.70 -15.81 -29.83
CA ILE A 783 17.56 -16.72 -29.65
C ILE A 783 17.67 -17.93 -30.56
N PHE A 784 17.97 -17.71 -31.86
CA PHE A 784 18.15 -18.76 -32.81
C PHE A 784 19.31 -19.71 -32.41
N GLU A 785 20.50 -19.16 -32.16
CA GLU A 785 21.68 -19.93 -31.73
C GLU A 785 21.40 -20.72 -30.44
N LYS A 786 20.77 -20.10 -29.45
CA LYS A 786 20.47 -20.76 -28.18
C LYS A 786 19.50 -21.94 -28.34
N VAL A 787 18.46 -21.81 -29.16
CA VAL A 787 17.55 -22.94 -29.47
C VAL A 787 18.30 -24.02 -30.25
N TYR A 788 19.03 -23.63 -31.31
CA TYR A 788 19.78 -24.56 -32.13
C TYR A 788 20.80 -25.36 -31.30
N ASP A 789 21.49 -24.75 -30.36
CA ASP A 789 22.44 -25.43 -29.47
C ASP A 789 21.76 -26.50 -28.59
N ILE A 790 20.51 -26.26 -28.14
CA ILE A 790 19.72 -27.26 -27.40
C ILE A 790 19.48 -28.50 -28.28
N PHE A 791 19.15 -28.30 -29.57
CA PHE A 791 18.93 -29.39 -30.51
C PHE A 791 20.24 -30.07 -30.95
N HIS A 792 21.32 -29.33 -31.07
CA HIS A 792 22.66 -29.90 -31.31
C HIS A 792 23.06 -30.85 -30.17
N GLU A 793 22.77 -30.50 -28.92
CA GLU A 793 23.08 -31.35 -27.75
C GLU A 793 22.32 -32.68 -27.82
N VAL A 794 21.06 -32.66 -28.28
CA VAL A 794 20.18 -33.83 -28.33
C VAL A 794 20.50 -34.71 -29.54
N ASP A 795 20.66 -34.12 -30.73
CA ASP A 795 20.95 -34.84 -31.98
C ASP A 795 22.03 -34.09 -32.85
N PRO A 796 23.33 -34.29 -32.52
CA PRO A 796 24.41 -33.63 -33.22
C PRO A 796 24.54 -34.01 -34.70
N LYS A 797 23.84 -35.08 -35.15
CA LYS A 797 23.87 -35.51 -36.54
C LYS A 797 22.87 -34.72 -37.39
N SER A 798 21.66 -34.57 -36.93
CA SER A 798 20.62 -33.79 -37.60
C SER A 798 20.87 -32.29 -37.46
N TYR A 799 21.43 -31.89 -36.32
CA TYR A 799 21.76 -30.48 -36.02
C TYR A 799 23.27 -30.32 -35.79
N PRO A 800 24.12 -30.30 -36.87
CA PRO A 800 25.55 -30.13 -36.71
C PRO A 800 25.87 -28.74 -36.14
N LYS A 801 27.06 -28.60 -35.50
CA LYS A 801 27.47 -27.36 -34.84
C LYS A 801 27.44 -26.19 -35.84
N LEU A 802 26.87 -25.07 -35.46
CA LEU A 802 26.78 -23.88 -36.34
C LEU A 802 28.15 -23.22 -36.53
N ARG A 803 29.00 -23.15 -35.46
CA ARG A 803 30.36 -22.57 -35.51
C ARG A 803 31.26 -23.09 -34.35
#